data_d812dd5b8d6074ac02ab52d936c27741
#
_entry.id   d812dd5b8d6074ac02ab52d936c27741
#
_cell.length_a   1.000
_cell.length_b   1.000
_cell.length_c   1.000
_cell.angle_alpha   90.00
_cell.angle_beta   90.00
_cell.angle_gamma   90.00
#
_symmetry.space_group_name_H-M   'P 1'
#
loop_
_entity.id
_entity.type
_entity.pdbx_description
1 polymer ?
#
loop_
_entity_poly.entity_id
_entity_poly.type
_entity_poly.pdbx_seq_one_letter_code
_entity_poly.pdbx_strand_id
1 'polypeptide(L)'
;MAVSAAHAALAAGWRVDAAPRAGAAAQRLAETLCLTYAQLLFSRSPLVGAALLLATATAPTAALAGVSSVLLALATASALGLPLEQRRSGQLSYNALMVGLALSALTPPSPFALGVLAVAVVASVLVTAALHLALGVGHGLPLLTLPFHAVFYLTVGALPPAAPHALSNAGLFASYLQALGSILCAPRVDAGLLVLAALLLHSRIAAALSLAVFALAFRLAPALAPTLGLNAMLVAMALGAVWFIPGPASYAVALAGSLVSGALSLGLAARFERLGLPILILPFNLTVPLVLYAMRQRVSDGGPHAVDFTPGTPEQNLAYFHSRRERFGAVRGVRLAAPFRGRWTCTQGVSGGVTHEGVWRDALDFEVLDADGRAFSGEGTSLDDYACYRLPVTAPAAGVVARVIDHVADNPVGEVNLDDNWGNVVVVYHSPGVYSCVAHLAPGSARVREGDPVAVGDVLALCGNSGRSATPHLHLQLQASADVGAATIPIELHDIVEVSASGERLHAAFVPTRGDVIRRVEADDDRARLLRLGYGESRHARYTDGRRERSEELTAGIDLLGRCVLRSESTDAVLYYEHTAAGFTVHDVVGDAGSSLHLLRVALSRVPSDAAPSLRWTDRLPLRPFLPVWLRALYDVVSPLGAPSSLAMTYSARREGASLLVEGRSDRSSRGGRPWVVSAARLAPGVGLVSLDVRVRGRRQRVDLSPVAPPLDDGARITMLPTEGGTAHV
;
A
#
# COMPACT_ATOMS: atom_id res chain seq x y z
N MET A 1 -8.12 -7.42 8.10
CA MET A 1 -7.85 -6.14 8.81
C MET A 1 -7.78 -6.28 10.34
N ALA A 2 -8.55 -7.17 10.98
CA ALA A 2 -8.44 -7.42 12.44
C ALA A 2 -7.09 -8.04 12.85
N VAL A 3 -6.47 -8.85 12.00
CA VAL A 3 -5.15 -9.46 12.22
C VAL A 3 -4.02 -8.41 12.23
N SER A 4 -4.16 -7.31 11.46
CA SER A 4 -3.16 -6.23 11.40
C SER A 4 -3.06 -5.41 12.69
N ALA A 5 -4.17 -5.19 13.39
CA ALA A 5 -4.18 -4.42 14.65
C ALA A 5 -3.59 -5.23 15.82
N ALA A 6 -3.83 -6.53 15.87
CA ALA A 6 -3.27 -7.41 16.88
C ALA A 6 -1.74 -7.60 16.70
N HIS A 7 -1.25 -7.59 15.46
CA HIS A 7 0.19 -7.71 15.19
C HIS A 7 0.98 -6.42 15.40
N ALA A 8 0.35 -5.25 15.26
CA ALA A 8 0.99 -4.00 15.65
C ALA A 8 1.25 -3.90 17.16
N ALA A 9 0.38 -4.50 17.98
CA ALA A 9 0.55 -4.55 19.43
C ALA A 9 1.69 -5.47 19.89
N LEU A 10 1.96 -6.55 19.13
CA LEU A 10 3.09 -7.46 19.40
C LEU A 10 4.44 -6.90 18.90
N ALA A 11 4.42 -5.88 18.05
CA ALA A 11 5.61 -5.24 17.48
C ALA A 11 6.39 -4.35 18.45
N ALA A 12 5.80 -3.97 19.58
CA ALA A 12 6.51 -3.31 20.68
C ALA A 12 7.29 -4.36 21.49
N GLY A 13 8.43 -4.74 20.96
CA GLY A 13 9.30 -5.76 21.54
C GLY A 13 9.51 -5.58 23.05
N TRP A 14 9.57 -6.71 23.74
CA TRP A 14 9.94 -6.86 25.13
C TRP A 14 11.34 -6.26 25.41
N ARG A 15 11.41 -4.93 25.52
CA ARG A 15 12.43 -4.30 26.35
C ARG A 15 11.78 -4.15 27.72
N VAL A 16 12.33 -4.81 28.70
CA VAL A 16 12.13 -4.43 30.11
C VAL A 16 12.74 -3.04 30.21
N ASP A 17 11.92 -2.02 29.98
CA ASP A 17 12.32 -0.63 30.10
C ASP A 17 12.74 -0.42 31.56
N ALA A 18 14.04 -0.22 31.79
CA ALA A 18 14.49 0.44 32.99
C ALA A 18 13.68 1.73 33.15
N ALA A 19 13.23 2.04 34.38
CA ALA A 19 12.36 3.17 34.66
C ALA A 19 12.79 4.42 33.89
N PRO A 20 11.93 5.03 33.07
CA PRO A 20 12.35 6.09 32.15
C PRO A 20 12.85 7.29 32.97
N ARG A 21 14.03 7.82 32.62
CA ARG A 21 14.51 9.08 33.15
C ARG A 21 13.40 10.12 33.00
N ALA A 22 13.15 10.96 34.00
CA ALA A 22 12.02 11.92 34.03
C ALA A 22 11.87 12.74 32.73
N GLY A 23 12.96 13.10 32.06
CA GLY A 23 12.96 13.77 30.74
C GLY A 23 12.32 12.95 29.61
N ALA A 24 12.54 11.64 29.58
CA ALA A 24 11.97 10.77 28.53
C ALA A 24 10.45 10.54 28.73
N ALA A 25 9.96 10.62 29.97
CA ALA A 25 8.52 10.56 30.25
C ALA A 25 7.81 11.84 29.82
N ALA A 26 8.39 13.00 30.13
CA ALA A 26 7.87 14.30 29.68
C ALA A 26 7.84 14.43 28.14
N GLN A 27 8.91 14.00 27.48
CA GLN A 27 8.97 13.99 26.00
C GLN A 27 7.87 13.11 25.40
N ARG A 28 7.66 11.90 25.92
CA ARG A 28 6.58 11.00 25.48
C ARG A 28 5.20 11.59 25.71
N LEU A 29 4.97 12.27 26.82
CA LEU A 29 3.70 12.92 27.08
C LEU A 29 3.44 14.08 26.12
N ALA A 30 4.45 14.91 25.83
CA ALA A 30 4.36 15.98 24.84
C ALA A 30 4.07 15.45 23.45
N GLU A 31 4.73 14.37 23.05
CA GLU A 31 4.48 13.69 21.79
C GLU A 31 3.04 13.15 21.69
N THR A 32 2.56 12.46 22.74
CA THR A 32 1.18 11.95 22.80
C THR A 32 0.16 13.09 22.75
N LEU A 33 0.42 14.22 23.41
CA LEU A 33 -0.43 15.41 23.32
C LEU A 33 -0.48 15.93 21.88
N CYS A 34 0.66 16.08 21.23
CA CYS A 34 0.70 16.50 19.82
C CYS A 34 -0.04 15.50 18.90
N LEU A 35 0.17 14.19 19.10
CA LEU A 35 -0.52 13.16 18.31
C LEU A 35 -2.05 13.20 18.53
N THR A 36 -2.51 13.50 19.75
CA THR A 36 -3.94 13.68 20.04
C THR A 36 -4.54 14.82 19.20
N TYR A 37 -3.88 15.96 19.13
CA TYR A 37 -4.29 17.09 18.29
C TYR A 37 -4.22 16.75 16.79
N ALA A 38 -3.18 16.04 16.35
CA ALA A 38 -3.00 15.64 14.97
C ALA A 38 -4.16 14.78 14.43
N GLN A 39 -4.81 13.96 15.28
CA GLN A 39 -5.99 13.16 14.90
C GLN A 39 -7.15 14.00 14.34
N LEU A 40 -7.27 15.26 14.71
CA LEU A 40 -8.31 16.16 14.21
C LEU A 40 -8.21 16.43 12.71
N LEU A 41 -7.02 16.27 12.12
CA LEU A 41 -6.76 16.34 10.68
C LEU A 41 -6.36 14.98 10.09
N PHE A 42 -6.71 13.88 10.74
CA PHE A 42 -6.37 12.50 10.33
C PHE A 42 -4.85 12.26 10.20
N SER A 43 -4.04 13.06 10.89
CA SER A 43 -2.59 13.03 10.82
C SER A 43 -1.97 12.21 11.97
N ARG A 44 -0.82 11.61 11.71
CA ARG A 44 0.04 10.96 12.71
C ARG A 44 1.33 11.75 12.96
N SER A 45 1.40 13.00 12.50
CA SER A 45 2.58 13.84 12.64
C SER A 45 2.53 14.69 13.90
N PRO A 46 3.49 14.55 14.82
CA PRO A 46 3.58 15.43 16.00
C PRO A 46 3.69 16.91 15.62
N LEU A 47 4.34 17.25 14.48
CA LEU A 47 4.44 18.63 14.03
C LEU A 47 3.10 19.23 13.63
N VAL A 48 2.23 18.46 12.97
CA VAL A 48 0.86 18.88 12.66
C VAL A 48 0.09 19.09 13.96
N GLY A 49 0.23 18.19 14.92
CA GLY A 49 -0.40 18.33 16.23
C GLY A 49 0.09 19.55 17.01
N ALA A 50 1.39 19.83 16.97
CA ALA A 50 1.96 21.02 17.61
C ALA A 50 1.41 22.33 16.99
N ALA A 51 1.25 22.39 15.66
CA ALA A 51 0.63 23.51 14.96
C ALA A 51 -0.84 23.70 15.37
N LEU A 52 -1.62 22.60 15.52
CA LEU A 52 -3.00 22.66 15.98
C LEU A 52 -3.09 23.05 17.49
N LEU A 53 -2.18 22.56 18.33
CA LEU A 53 -2.08 22.99 19.72
C LEU A 53 -1.81 24.49 19.80
N LEU A 54 -0.89 25.01 18.98
CA LEU A 54 -0.62 26.45 18.89
C LEU A 54 -1.86 27.22 18.40
N ALA A 55 -2.64 26.66 17.46
CA ALA A 55 -3.89 27.28 17.01
C ALA A 55 -4.91 27.41 18.13
N THR A 56 -5.00 26.48 19.08
CA THR A 56 -5.89 26.60 20.24
C THR A 56 -5.45 27.71 21.21
N ALA A 57 -4.18 28.09 21.23
CA ALA A 57 -3.68 29.17 22.06
C ALA A 57 -4.28 30.54 21.70
N THR A 58 -4.86 30.71 20.52
CA THR A 58 -5.66 31.90 20.13
C THR A 58 -6.93 32.05 20.99
N ALA A 59 -7.39 30.97 21.67
CA ALA A 59 -8.48 30.94 22.64
C ALA A 59 -7.99 30.28 23.95
N PRO A 60 -7.35 31.02 24.87
CA PRO A 60 -6.64 30.44 26.02
C PRO A 60 -7.48 29.54 26.92
N THR A 61 -8.75 29.86 27.14
CA THR A 61 -9.68 29.05 27.93
C THR A 61 -9.94 27.69 27.26
N ALA A 62 -10.13 27.68 25.95
CA ALA A 62 -10.29 26.45 25.17
C ALA A 62 -8.99 25.63 25.14
N ALA A 63 -7.82 26.26 25.03
CA ALA A 63 -6.55 25.60 25.08
C ALA A 63 -6.35 24.89 26.44
N LEU A 64 -6.61 25.55 27.56
CA LEU A 64 -6.52 24.96 28.89
C LEU A 64 -7.50 23.81 29.08
N ALA A 65 -8.75 23.99 28.66
CA ALA A 65 -9.77 22.93 28.74
C ALA A 65 -9.41 21.72 27.85
N GLY A 66 -8.90 21.97 26.64
CA GLY A 66 -8.46 20.91 25.74
C GLY A 66 -7.29 20.10 26.30
N VAL A 67 -6.22 20.77 26.74
CA VAL A 67 -5.05 20.11 27.33
C VAL A 67 -5.39 19.35 28.61
N SER A 68 -6.16 19.97 29.53
CA SER A 68 -6.58 19.29 30.77
C SER A 68 -7.45 18.07 30.49
N SER A 69 -8.33 18.13 29.46
CA SER A 69 -9.15 17.00 29.04
C SER A 69 -8.30 15.86 28.47
N VAL A 70 -7.25 16.15 27.70
CA VAL A 70 -6.31 15.12 27.21
C VAL A 70 -5.57 14.45 28.37
N LEU A 71 -5.06 15.26 29.32
CA LEU A 71 -4.34 14.71 30.49
C LEU A 71 -5.24 13.82 31.35
N LEU A 72 -6.48 14.25 31.62
CA LEU A 72 -7.46 13.46 32.36
C LEU A 72 -7.84 12.18 31.58
N ALA A 73 -8.03 12.27 30.28
CA ALA A 73 -8.31 11.10 29.44
C ALA A 73 -7.17 10.07 29.46
N LEU A 74 -5.93 10.52 29.37
CA LEU A 74 -4.75 9.63 29.46
C LEU A 74 -4.63 8.99 30.86
N ALA A 75 -4.91 9.75 31.92
CA ALA A 75 -4.96 9.22 33.30
C ALA A 75 -6.07 8.17 33.45
N THR A 76 -7.28 8.45 32.93
CA THR A 76 -8.41 7.53 32.92
C THR A 76 -8.09 6.26 32.13
N ALA A 77 -7.57 6.39 30.91
CA ALA A 77 -7.19 5.25 30.08
C ALA A 77 -6.08 4.40 30.71
N SER A 78 -5.18 5.04 31.46
CA SER A 78 -4.12 4.35 32.21
C SER A 78 -4.66 3.60 33.42
N ALA A 79 -5.55 4.22 34.18
CA ALA A 79 -6.20 3.61 35.35
C ALA A 79 -7.08 2.41 34.96
N LEU A 80 -7.70 2.46 33.78
CA LEU A 80 -8.50 1.36 33.22
C LEU A 80 -7.66 0.28 32.53
N GLY A 81 -6.34 0.40 32.46
CA GLY A 81 -5.46 -0.57 31.80
C GLY A 81 -5.67 -0.70 30.29
N LEU A 82 -6.17 0.34 29.61
CA LEU A 82 -6.43 0.31 28.16
C LEU A 82 -5.11 0.20 27.36
N PRO A 83 -5.14 -0.32 26.11
CA PRO A 83 -3.93 -0.63 25.33
C PRO A 83 -2.97 0.55 25.20
N LEU A 84 -1.67 0.29 25.45
CA LEU A 84 -0.63 1.32 25.45
C LEU A 84 -0.49 2.04 24.10
N GLU A 85 -0.63 1.30 23.00
CA GLU A 85 -0.56 1.86 21.66
C GLU A 85 -1.68 2.88 21.40
N GLN A 86 -2.93 2.55 21.77
CA GLN A 86 -4.06 3.46 21.64
C GLN A 86 -3.94 4.70 22.54
N ARG A 87 -3.31 4.55 23.70
CA ARG A 87 -2.98 5.69 24.59
C ARG A 87 -1.92 6.59 23.96
N ARG A 88 -0.82 6.02 23.45
CA ARG A 88 0.30 6.77 22.85
C ARG A 88 -0.05 7.42 21.51
N SER A 89 -0.90 6.80 20.71
CA SER A 89 -1.33 7.35 19.40
C SER A 89 -2.35 8.49 19.50
N GLY A 90 -2.87 8.79 20.70
CA GLY A 90 -3.91 9.80 20.90
C GLY A 90 -5.33 9.32 20.59
N GLN A 91 -5.51 8.06 20.18
CA GLN A 91 -6.82 7.52 19.77
C GLN A 91 -7.86 7.52 20.88
N LEU A 92 -7.47 7.34 22.16
CA LEU A 92 -8.37 7.35 23.30
C LEU A 92 -8.64 8.76 23.82
N SER A 93 -7.83 9.76 23.47
CA SER A 93 -7.88 11.10 24.06
C SER A 93 -8.43 12.18 23.12
N TYR A 94 -8.46 11.97 21.76
CA TYR A 94 -8.88 13.04 20.85
C TYR A 94 -10.39 13.38 20.93
N ASN A 95 -11.24 12.41 21.28
CA ASN A 95 -12.67 12.69 21.53
C ASN A 95 -12.84 13.48 22.84
N ALA A 96 -12.07 13.18 23.87
CA ALA A 96 -12.04 13.95 25.09
C ALA A 96 -11.50 15.37 24.90
N LEU A 97 -10.49 15.56 24.04
CA LEU A 97 -10.04 16.87 23.58
C LEU A 97 -11.20 17.67 22.98
N MET A 98 -11.99 17.08 22.07
CA MET A 98 -13.14 17.73 21.46
C MET A 98 -14.22 18.10 22.47
N VAL A 99 -14.47 17.25 23.47
CA VAL A 99 -15.39 17.57 24.59
C VAL A 99 -14.88 18.81 25.33
N GLY A 100 -13.61 18.88 25.68
CA GLY A 100 -12.99 20.02 26.35
C GLY A 100 -13.10 21.32 25.56
N LEU A 101 -12.74 21.28 24.27
CA LEU A 101 -12.83 22.43 23.39
C LEU A 101 -14.28 22.91 23.22
N ALA A 102 -15.22 22.01 22.96
CA ALA A 102 -16.62 22.37 22.70
C ALA A 102 -17.33 22.89 23.94
N LEU A 103 -17.19 22.23 25.10
CA LEU A 103 -17.83 22.70 26.33
C LEU A 103 -17.27 24.06 26.75
N SER A 104 -15.95 24.28 26.68
CA SER A 104 -15.35 25.57 27.04
C SER A 104 -15.71 26.71 26.11
N ALA A 105 -16.01 26.42 24.84
CA ALA A 105 -16.44 27.43 23.86
C ALA A 105 -17.93 27.80 24.00
N LEU A 106 -18.74 26.89 24.53
CA LEU A 106 -20.21 27.02 24.56
C LEU A 106 -20.77 27.29 25.98
N THR A 107 -19.93 27.24 27.02
CA THR A 107 -20.36 27.45 28.40
C THR A 107 -19.35 28.33 29.17
N PRO A 108 -19.84 29.25 30.04
CA PRO A 108 -18.95 30.03 30.88
C PRO A 108 -18.27 29.15 31.93
N PRO A 109 -16.98 29.43 32.26
CA PRO A 109 -16.26 28.64 33.26
C PRO A 109 -16.87 28.80 34.66
N SER A 110 -17.20 27.68 35.31
CA SER A 110 -17.68 27.63 36.67
C SER A 110 -17.23 26.34 37.35
N PRO A 111 -17.18 26.22 38.69
CA PRO A 111 -16.86 24.96 39.37
C PRO A 111 -17.77 23.81 38.93
N PHE A 112 -19.06 24.09 38.74
CA PHE A 112 -20.00 23.07 38.23
C PHE A 112 -19.67 22.64 36.82
N ALA A 113 -19.38 23.60 35.90
CA ALA A 113 -18.96 23.27 34.50
C ALA A 113 -17.68 22.44 34.47
N LEU A 114 -16.70 22.70 35.34
CA LEU A 114 -15.48 21.88 35.48
C LEU A 114 -15.80 20.46 35.95
N GLY A 115 -16.74 20.29 36.90
CA GLY A 115 -17.21 18.98 37.34
C GLY A 115 -17.87 18.18 36.18
N VAL A 116 -18.76 18.85 35.43
CA VAL A 116 -19.41 18.24 34.24
C VAL A 116 -18.36 17.89 33.19
N LEU A 117 -17.39 18.75 32.92
CA LEU A 117 -16.30 18.49 32.00
C LEU A 117 -15.50 17.23 32.40
N ALA A 118 -15.15 17.10 33.69
CA ALA A 118 -14.41 15.95 34.16
C ALA A 118 -15.17 14.63 33.95
N VAL A 119 -16.46 14.60 34.30
CA VAL A 119 -17.33 13.44 34.05
C VAL A 119 -17.48 13.14 32.57
N ALA A 120 -17.66 14.17 31.74
CA ALA A 120 -17.78 14.03 30.29
C ALA A 120 -16.49 13.47 29.66
N VAL A 121 -15.31 13.88 30.12
CA VAL A 121 -14.02 13.34 29.67
C VAL A 121 -13.89 11.85 30.00
N VAL A 122 -14.22 11.44 31.23
CA VAL A 122 -14.19 10.02 31.64
C VAL A 122 -15.16 9.21 30.77
N ALA A 123 -16.39 9.68 30.62
CA ALA A 123 -17.40 9.05 29.77
C ALA A 123 -16.93 8.94 28.29
N SER A 124 -16.27 9.98 27.77
CA SER A 124 -15.74 9.98 26.41
C SER A 124 -14.69 8.89 26.18
N VAL A 125 -13.82 8.62 27.15
CA VAL A 125 -12.84 7.52 27.06
C VAL A 125 -13.55 6.16 27.01
N LEU A 126 -14.56 5.94 27.87
CA LEU A 126 -15.32 4.69 27.90
C LEU A 126 -16.09 4.46 26.60
N VAL A 127 -16.79 5.50 26.10
CA VAL A 127 -17.55 5.42 24.84
C VAL A 127 -16.61 5.23 23.66
N THR A 128 -15.44 5.88 23.66
CA THR A 128 -14.43 5.69 22.61
C THR A 128 -13.93 4.23 22.59
N ALA A 129 -13.62 3.66 23.74
CA ALA A 129 -13.17 2.26 23.83
C ALA A 129 -14.26 1.29 23.39
N ALA A 130 -15.51 1.49 23.82
CA ALA A 130 -16.64 0.64 23.46
C ALA A 130 -16.95 0.69 21.95
N LEU A 131 -17.05 1.89 21.39
CA LEU A 131 -17.30 2.07 19.97
C LEU A 131 -16.11 1.57 19.11
N HIS A 132 -14.87 1.65 19.63
CA HIS A 132 -13.72 1.08 18.92
C HIS A 132 -13.87 -0.43 18.74
N LEU A 133 -14.32 -1.14 19.74
CA LEU A 133 -14.60 -2.57 19.62
C LEU A 133 -15.76 -2.84 18.65
N ALA A 134 -16.86 -2.10 18.77
CA ALA A 134 -18.04 -2.33 17.96
C ALA A 134 -17.86 -1.93 16.48
N LEU A 135 -17.46 -0.69 16.21
CA LEU A 135 -17.34 -0.18 14.85
C LEU A 135 -15.95 -0.43 14.23
N GLY A 136 -14.88 -0.19 15.02
CA GLY A 136 -13.51 -0.31 14.54
C GLY A 136 -13.11 -1.77 14.30
N VAL A 137 -13.14 -2.58 15.34
CA VAL A 137 -12.73 -4.00 15.26
C VAL A 137 -13.83 -4.83 14.59
N GLY A 138 -15.09 -4.68 15.00
CA GLY A 138 -16.19 -5.49 14.49
C GLY A 138 -16.52 -5.20 13.02
N HIS A 139 -16.53 -3.94 12.64
CA HIS A 139 -16.95 -3.52 11.29
C HIS A 139 -15.85 -2.82 10.49
N GLY A 140 -14.62 -2.63 11.05
CA GLY A 140 -13.53 -1.92 10.37
C GLY A 140 -13.90 -0.50 9.92
N LEU A 141 -14.82 0.17 10.62
CA LEU A 141 -15.25 1.54 10.32
C LEU A 141 -14.56 2.54 11.24
N PRO A 142 -14.25 3.76 10.77
CA PRO A 142 -13.69 4.78 11.64
C PRO A 142 -14.74 5.30 12.63
N LEU A 143 -14.30 5.54 13.88
CA LEU A 143 -15.17 6.13 14.90
C LEU A 143 -15.45 7.59 14.65
N LEU A 144 -14.48 8.28 14.04
CA LEU A 144 -14.48 9.74 13.92
C LEU A 144 -14.74 10.39 15.29
N THR A 145 -15.58 11.40 15.32
CA THR A 145 -15.96 12.08 16.56
C THR A 145 -17.34 11.65 17.07
N LEU A 146 -17.83 10.45 16.74
CA LEU A 146 -19.09 9.91 17.28
C LEU A 146 -19.09 9.83 18.83
N PRO A 147 -18.00 9.34 19.49
CA PRO A 147 -17.94 9.35 20.95
C PRO A 147 -18.08 10.74 21.56
N PHE A 148 -17.43 11.74 20.94
CA PHE A 148 -17.58 13.14 21.32
C PHE A 148 -19.05 13.59 21.26
N HIS A 149 -19.75 13.37 20.14
CA HIS A 149 -21.14 13.79 19.98
C HIS A 149 -22.05 13.10 21.00
N ALA A 150 -21.89 11.80 21.22
CA ALA A 150 -22.70 11.06 22.17
C ALA A 150 -22.58 11.66 23.58
N VAL A 151 -21.37 11.94 24.04
CA VAL A 151 -21.15 12.51 25.39
C VAL A 151 -21.54 13.99 25.45
N PHE A 152 -21.19 14.77 24.43
CA PHE A 152 -21.46 16.20 24.38
C PHE A 152 -22.96 16.48 24.47
N TYR A 153 -23.80 15.83 23.66
CA TYR A 153 -25.25 16.06 23.69
C TYR A 153 -25.92 15.60 24.98
N LEU A 154 -25.34 14.61 25.68
CA LEU A 154 -25.84 14.19 26.98
C LEU A 154 -25.48 15.17 28.12
N THR A 155 -24.41 15.95 27.94
CA THR A 155 -23.84 16.78 29.02
C THR A 155 -24.09 18.27 28.84
N VAL A 156 -24.16 18.76 27.60
CA VAL A 156 -24.32 20.21 27.32
C VAL A 156 -25.62 20.81 27.85
N GLY A 157 -26.70 20.03 27.86
CA GLY A 157 -28.01 20.47 28.37
C GLY A 157 -28.03 20.72 29.88
N ALA A 158 -27.04 20.24 30.64
CA ALA A 158 -26.88 20.52 32.06
C ALA A 158 -26.20 21.87 32.35
N LEU A 159 -25.70 22.56 31.31
CA LEU A 159 -24.87 23.77 31.43
C LEU A 159 -25.63 24.98 30.84
N PRO A 160 -25.46 26.19 31.42
CA PRO A 160 -26.03 27.39 30.85
C PRO A 160 -25.39 27.70 29.49
N PRO A 161 -26.19 28.04 28.46
CA PRO A 161 -25.64 28.36 27.14
C PRO A 161 -24.86 29.67 27.16
N ALA A 162 -23.70 29.68 26.46
CA ALA A 162 -23.01 30.94 26.15
C ALA A 162 -23.71 31.67 25.00
N ALA A 163 -23.51 32.98 24.92
CA ALA A 163 -24.01 33.76 23.78
C ALA A 163 -23.43 33.21 22.47
N PRO A 164 -24.26 32.99 21.43
CA PRO A 164 -23.78 32.47 20.16
C PRO A 164 -22.77 33.44 19.52
N HIS A 165 -21.62 32.92 19.10
CA HIS A 165 -20.67 33.70 18.28
C HIS A 165 -21.27 33.88 16.89
N ALA A 166 -21.67 35.13 16.55
CA ALA A 166 -22.09 35.43 15.19
C ALA A 166 -20.92 35.25 14.21
N LEU A 167 -21.05 34.32 13.28
CA LEU A 167 -20.10 34.17 12.16
C LEU A 167 -20.28 35.38 11.23
N SER A 168 -19.25 36.18 11.05
CA SER A 168 -19.30 37.33 10.15
C SER A 168 -19.26 36.89 8.70
N ASN A 169 -20.12 37.48 7.86
CA ASN A 169 -20.11 37.25 6.41
C ASN A 169 -18.97 38.04 5.74
N ALA A 170 -17.76 37.55 5.88
CA ALA A 170 -16.50 38.25 5.56
C ALA A 170 -15.83 37.76 4.27
N GLY A 171 -16.60 37.44 3.24
CA GLY A 171 -16.06 36.94 1.96
C GLY A 171 -15.54 35.48 2.03
N LEU A 172 -15.32 34.89 0.86
CA LEU A 172 -15.00 33.45 0.72
C LEU A 172 -13.82 32.99 1.61
N PHE A 173 -12.68 33.69 1.52
CA PHE A 173 -11.46 33.23 2.17
C PHE A 173 -11.51 33.39 3.69
N ALA A 174 -12.07 34.48 4.20
CA ALA A 174 -12.24 34.68 5.63
C ALA A 174 -13.24 33.67 6.22
N SER A 175 -14.36 33.42 5.53
CA SER A 175 -15.33 32.38 5.93
C SER A 175 -14.74 30.97 5.91
N TYR A 176 -13.87 30.66 4.93
CA TYR A 176 -13.15 29.40 4.89
C TYR A 176 -12.19 29.26 6.09
N LEU A 177 -11.43 30.30 6.43
CA LEU A 177 -10.56 30.27 7.60
C LEU A 177 -11.36 30.15 8.91
N GLN A 178 -12.49 30.83 9.04
CA GLN A 178 -13.38 30.65 10.19
C GLN A 178 -13.91 29.21 10.30
N ALA A 179 -14.28 28.61 9.19
CA ALA A 179 -14.69 27.20 9.15
C ALA A 179 -13.55 26.25 9.55
N LEU A 180 -12.31 26.50 9.11
CA LEU A 180 -11.14 25.74 9.56
C LEU A 180 -10.89 25.91 11.07
N GLY A 181 -10.98 27.14 11.60
CA GLY A 181 -10.87 27.41 13.02
C GLY A 181 -11.96 26.71 13.85
N SER A 182 -13.14 26.52 13.28
CA SER A 182 -14.26 25.81 13.91
C SER A 182 -13.97 24.33 14.18
N ILE A 183 -12.98 23.71 13.49
CA ILE A 183 -12.49 22.37 13.83
C ILE A 183 -11.98 22.31 15.28
N LEU A 184 -11.44 23.45 15.78
CA LEU A 184 -10.95 23.60 17.15
C LEU A 184 -11.96 24.33 18.05
N CYS A 185 -13.23 24.43 17.64
CA CYS A 185 -14.26 25.23 18.29
C CYS A 185 -13.87 26.72 18.46
N ALA A 186 -12.96 27.23 17.62
CA ALA A 186 -12.48 28.62 17.58
C ALA A 186 -12.71 29.22 16.20
N PRO A 187 -13.95 29.71 15.85
CA PRO A 187 -14.29 30.20 14.52
C PRO A 187 -13.67 31.57 14.23
N ARG A 188 -12.35 31.66 14.28
CA ARG A 188 -11.53 32.86 14.10
C ARG A 188 -10.61 32.71 12.91
N VAL A 189 -10.28 33.83 12.24
CA VAL A 189 -9.40 33.84 11.08
C VAL A 189 -7.96 33.48 11.46
N ASP A 190 -7.46 33.96 12.60
CA ASP A 190 -6.10 33.64 13.10
C ASP A 190 -5.93 32.14 13.43
N ALA A 191 -6.90 31.55 14.15
CA ALA A 191 -6.95 30.11 14.38
C ALA A 191 -6.99 29.33 13.06
N GLY A 192 -7.86 29.74 12.14
CA GLY A 192 -8.01 29.14 10.81
C GLY A 192 -6.76 29.19 9.96
N LEU A 193 -5.97 30.27 10.02
CA LEU A 193 -4.66 30.35 9.34
C LEU A 193 -3.68 29.30 9.87
N LEU A 194 -3.63 29.10 11.18
CA LEU A 194 -2.77 28.08 11.77
C LEU A 194 -3.25 26.66 11.45
N VAL A 195 -4.57 26.43 11.43
CA VAL A 195 -5.16 25.16 10.98
C VAL A 195 -4.85 24.91 9.50
N LEU A 196 -4.94 25.93 8.64
CA LEU A 196 -4.56 25.81 7.22
C LEU A 196 -3.07 25.49 7.06
N ALA A 197 -2.21 26.12 7.84
CA ALA A 197 -0.78 25.80 7.85
C ALA A 197 -0.54 24.33 8.27
N ALA A 198 -1.20 23.87 9.33
CA ALA A 198 -1.15 22.47 9.77
C ALA A 198 -1.67 21.51 8.69
N LEU A 199 -2.77 21.86 8.00
CA LEU A 199 -3.34 21.06 6.92
C LEU A 199 -2.40 21.00 5.71
N LEU A 200 -1.77 22.09 5.32
CA LEU A 200 -0.77 22.13 4.24
C LEU A 200 0.51 21.34 4.59
N LEU A 201 0.90 21.32 5.86
CA LEU A 201 1.98 20.46 6.34
C LEU A 201 1.60 19.00 6.29
N HIS A 202 0.33 18.66 6.55
CA HIS A 202 -0.17 17.30 6.46
C HIS A 202 -0.36 16.86 5.01
N SER A 203 -1.18 17.57 4.24
CA SER A 203 -1.54 17.21 2.86
C SER A 203 -2.01 18.41 2.04
N ARG A 204 -1.41 18.61 0.88
CA ARG A 204 -1.82 19.62 -0.11
C ARG A 204 -3.07 19.18 -0.84
N ILE A 205 -3.22 17.86 -1.07
CA ILE A 205 -4.43 17.27 -1.65
C ILE A 205 -5.64 17.55 -0.76
N ALA A 206 -5.54 17.25 0.54
CA ALA A 206 -6.62 17.49 1.50
C ALA A 206 -6.96 18.99 1.61
N ALA A 207 -5.94 19.87 1.63
CA ALA A 207 -6.11 21.30 1.64
C ALA A 207 -6.83 21.80 0.37
N ALA A 208 -6.44 21.33 -0.81
CA ALA A 208 -7.06 21.70 -2.07
C ALA A 208 -8.54 21.24 -2.14
N LEU A 209 -8.82 20.00 -1.71
CA LEU A 209 -10.18 19.45 -1.66
C LEU A 209 -11.07 20.22 -0.68
N SER A 210 -10.57 20.53 0.52
CA SER A 210 -11.32 21.29 1.52
C SER A 210 -11.71 22.68 1.01
N LEU A 211 -10.76 23.38 0.37
CA LEU A 211 -11.01 24.70 -0.21
C LEU A 211 -11.98 24.64 -1.39
N ALA A 212 -11.81 23.67 -2.30
CA ALA A 212 -12.66 23.53 -3.48
C ALA A 212 -14.13 23.26 -3.10
N VAL A 213 -14.37 22.33 -2.15
CA VAL A 213 -15.72 21.99 -1.71
C VAL A 213 -16.32 23.11 -0.86
N PHE A 214 -15.52 23.78 0.00
CA PHE A 214 -15.98 24.95 0.72
C PHE A 214 -16.38 26.10 -0.23
N ALA A 215 -15.58 26.37 -1.25
CA ALA A 215 -15.88 27.42 -2.25
C ALA A 215 -17.18 27.10 -3.02
N LEU A 216 -17.43 25.81 -3.33
CA LEU A 216 -18.69 25.39 -3.94
C LEU A 216 -19.87 25.64 -2.98
N ALA A 217 -19.76 25.24 -1.71
CA ALA A 217 -20.79 25.47 -0.71
C ALA A 217 -21.07 26.99 -0.52
N PHE A 218 -20.02 27.81 -0.51
CA PHE A 218 -20.12 29.27 -0.43
C PHE A 218 -20.81 29.86 -1.66
N ARG A 219 -20.57 29.37 -2.85
CA ARG A 219 -21.26 29.81 -4.09
C ARG A 219 -22.73 29.44 -4.12
N LEU A 220 -23.07 28.26 -3.61
CA LEU A 220 -24.46 27.76 -3.61
C LEU A 220 -25.32 28.40 -2.51
N ALA A 221 -24.76 28.61 -1.33
CA ALA A 221 -25.45 29.11 -0.16
C ALA A 221 -24.55 29.97 0.73
N PRO A 222 -24.20 31.21 0.36
CA PRO A 222 -23.22 32.04 1.08
C PRO A 222 -23.57 32.22 2.57
N ALA A 223 -24.85 32.44 2.90
CA ALA A 223 -25.30 32.67 4.28
C ALA A 223 -25.16 31.40 5.17
N LEU A 224 -25.20 30.21 4.59
CA LEU A 224 -25.13 28.93 5.28
C LEU A 224 -23.72 28.27 5.16
N ALA A 225 -22.83 28.86 4.36
CA ALA A 225 -21.52 28.30 4.08
C ALA A 225 -20.66 28.00 5.31
N PRO A 226 -20.66 28.80 6.39
CA PRO A 226 -19.88 28.47 7.58
C PRO A 226 -20.29 27.13 8.21
N THR A 227 -21.57 26.81 8.24
CA THR A 227 -22.09 25.56 8.83
C THR A 227 -22.05 24.39 7.84
N LEU A 228 -22.58 24.60 6.62
CA LEU A 228 -22.61 23.57 5.58
C LEU A 228 -21.21 23.24 5.08
N GLY A 229 -20.39 24.27 4.88
CA GLY A 229 -19.05 24.16 4.34
C GLY A 229 -18.10 23.39 5.27
N LEU A 230 -18.20 23.56 6.59
CA LEU A 230 -17.42 22.80 7.57
C LEU A 230 -17.63 21.28 7.41
N ASN A 231 -18.88 20.85 7.44
CA ASN A 231 -19.22 19.44 7.27
C ASN A 231 -18.81 18.90 5.90
N ALA A 232 -19.08 19.68 4.83
CA ALA A 232 -18.76 19.31 3.46
C ALA A 232 -17.23 19.15 3.24
N MET A 233 -16.42 20.08 3.75
CA MET A 233 -14.95 19.98 3.59
C MET A 233 -14.35 18.82 4.37
N LEU A 234 -14.90 18.48 5.57
CA LEU A 234 -14.46 17.31 6.33
C LEU A 234 -14.79 16.01 5.59
N VAL A 235 -16.01 15.90 5.01
CA VAL A 235 -16.38 14.76 4.16
C VAL A 235 -15.47 14.66 2.94
N ALA A 236 -15.18 15.80 2.28
CA ALA A 236 -14.32 15.83 1.11
C ALA A 236 -12.88 15.33 1.42
N MET A 237 -12.30 15.79 2.51
CA MET A 237 -10.99 15.32 2.98
C MET A 237 -11.02 13.83 3.32
N ALA A 238 -12.04 13.40 4.06
CA ALA A 238 -12.18 12.01 4.50
C ALA A 238 -12.29 11.03 3.31
N LEU A 239 -13.29 11.24 2.43
CA LEU A 239 -13.57 10.33 1.32
C LEU A 239 -12.66 10.57 0.11
N GLY A 240 -12.24 11.80 -0.15
CA GLY A 240 -11.42 12.14 -1.31
C GLY A 240 -9.92 11.92 -1.12
N ALA A 241 -9.43 11.83 0.13
CA ALA A 241 -8.01 11.82 0.39
C ALA A 241 -7.52 10.81 1.43
N VAL A 242 -8.34 10.48 2.46
CA VAL A 242 -7.88 9.68 3.61
C VAL A 242 -8.24 8.20 3.47
N TRP A 243 -9.54 7.88 3.25
CA TRP A 243 -10.01 6.49 3.20
C TRP A 243 -10.01 5.89 1.80
N PHE A 244 -10.07 6.72 0.77
CA PHE A 244 -9.85 6.30 -0.60
C PHE A 244 -8.57 6.91 -1.17
N ILE A 245 -7.94 6.20 -2.09
CA ILE A 245 -6.80 6.71 -2.86
C ILE A 245 -7.26 7.94 -3.66
N PRO A 246 -6.58 9.09 -3.55
CA PRO A 246 -6.94 10.31 -4.27
C PRO A 246 -7.03 10.07 -5.78
N GLY A 247 -8.13 10.50 -6.40
CA GLY A 247 -8.36 10.34 -7.83
C GLY A 247 -9.75 10.80 -8.25
N PRO A 248 -10.06 10.83 -9.57
CA PRO A 248 -11.35 11.33 -10.07
C PRO A 248 -12.55 10.62 -9.45
N ALA A 249 -12.49 9.29 -9.29
CA ALA A 249 -13.58 8.50 -8.72
C ALA A 249 -13.78 8.79 -7.22
N SER A 250 -12.69 8.91 -6.44
CA SER A 250 -12.79 9.28 -5.02
C SER A 250 -13.28 10.71 -4.84
N TYR A 251 -12.92 11.61 -5.75
CA TYR A 251 -13.41 13.01 -5.75
C TYR A 251 -14.90 13.09 -6.08
N ALA A 252 -15.40 12.27 -7.00
CA ALA A 252 -16.82 12.17 -7.28
C ALA A 252 -17.60 11.66 -6.05
N VAL A 253 -17.10 10.62 -5.37
CA VAL A 253 -17.71 10.11 -4.12
C VAL A 253 -17.63 11.14 -3.00
N ALA A 254 -16.51 11.87 -2.89
CA ALA A 254 -16.35 12.94 -1.91
C ALA A 254 -17.35 14.08 -2.14
N LEU A 255 -17.55 14.50 -3.38
CA LEU A 255 -18.55 15.52 -3.74
C LEU A 255 -19.97 15.05 -3.42
N ALA A 256 -20.35 13.83 -3.84
CA ALA A 256 -21.65 13.25 -3.54
C ALA A 256 -21.90 13.14 -2.02
N GLY A 257 -20.90 12.65 -1.26
CA GLY A 257 -20.94 12.59 0.19
C GLY A 257 -21.08 13.99 0.82
N SER A 258 -20.37 14.99 0.29
CA SER A 258 -20.48 16.39 0.76
C SER A 258 -21.90 16.96 0.55
N LEU A 259 -22.54 16.65 -0.58
CA LEU A 259 -23.94 17.04 -0.85
C LEU A 259 -24.90 16.33 0.12
N VAL A 260 -24.73 15.03 0.37
CA VAL A 260 -25.51 14.28 1.38
C VAL A 260 -25.33 14.90 2.77
N SER A 261 -24.10 15.20 3.17
CA SER A 261 -23.80 15.85 4.45
C SER A 261 -24.45 17.23 4.55
N GLY A 262 -24.45 18.01 3.45
CA GLY A 262 -25.16 19.29 3.36
C GLY A 262 -26.66 19.13 3.55
N ALA A 263 -27.30 18.17 2.87
CA ALA A 263 -28.71 17.88 3.02
C ALA A 263 -29.09 17.44 4.45
N LEU A 264 -28.23 16.59 5.06
CA LEU A 264 -28.41 16.21 6.47
C LEU A 264 -28.25 17.41 7.40
N SER A 265 -27.31 18.33 7.14
CA SER A 265 -27.13 19.55 7.92
C SER A 265 -28.41 20.42 7.87
N LEU A 266 -28.98 20.63 6.69
CA LEU A 266 -30.23 21.39 6.53
C LEU A 266 -31.40 20.68 7.21
N GLY A 267 -31.55 19.37 7.01
CA GLY A 267 -32.68 18.60 7.57
C GLY A 267 -32.63 18.47 9.09
N LEU A 268 -31.45 18.47 9.70
CA LEU A 268 -31.27 18.36 11.15
C LEU A 268 -31.25 19.73 11.86
N ALA A 269 -30.82 20.80 11.18
CA ALA A 269 -30.62 22.12 11.80
C ALA A 269 -31.86 22.62 12.59
N ALA A 270 -33.02 22.64 11.96
CA ALA A 270 -34.26 23.09 12.61
C ALA A 270 -34.69 22.20 13.80
N ARG A 271 -34.37 20.92 13.80
CA ARG A 271 -34.64 20.01 14.92
C ARG A 271 -33.71 20.25 16.09
N PHE A 272 -32.43 20.43 15.82
CA PHE A 272 -31.42 20.69 16.83
C PHE A 272 -31.60 22.08 17.45
N GLU A 273 -31.97 23.08 16.66
CA GLU A 273 -32.32 24.43 17.15
C GLU A 273 -33.48 24.40 18.13
N ARG A 274 -34.56 23.62 17.86
CA ARG A 274 -35.69 23.45 18.80
C ARG A 274 -35.28 22.79 20.11
N LEU A 275 -34.23 21.99 20.11
CA LEU A 275 -33.66 21.34 21.30
C LEU A 275 -32.63 22.24 22.00
N GLY A 276 -32.30 23.41 21.44
CA GLY A 276 -31.25 24.29 21.96
C GLY A 276 -29.84 23.68 21.80
N LEU A 277 -29.66 22.76 20.86
CA LEU A 277 -28.40 22.04 20.63
C LEU A 277 -27.72 22.46 19.33
N PRO A 278 -26.40 22.65 19.30
CA PRO A 278 -25.69 22.91 18.07
C PRO A 278 -25.53 21.60 17.28
N ILE A 279 -25.68 21.64 15.95
CA ILE A 279 -25.53 20.46 15.09
C ILE A 279 -24.07 19.99 15.00
N LEU A 280 -23.12 20.91 15.14
CA LEU A 280 -21.67 20.67 15.04
C LEU A 280 -21.30 19.90 13.74
N ILE A 281 -20.43 18.89 13.88
CA ILE A 281 -19.96 18.05 12.77
C ILE A 281 -20.67 16.67 12.74
N LEU A 282 -21.89 16.58 13.29
CA LEU A 282 -22.68 15.35 13.27
C LEU A 282 -22.99 14.87 11.83
N PRO A 283 -23.39 15.72 10.86
CA PRO A 283 -23.61 15.29 9.47
C PRO A 283 -22.40 14.62 8.82
N PHE A 284 -21.19 15.12 9.07
CA PHE A 284 -19.94 14.48 8.63
C PHE A 284 -19.78 13.08 9.26
N ASN A 285 -20.03 12.96 10.57
CA ASN A 285 -19.90 11.69 11.29
C ASN A 285 -20.91 10.62 10.86
N LEU A 286 -22.07 11.00 10.35
CA LEU A 286 -23.05 10.08 9.80
C LEU A 286 -22.73 9.69 8.36
N THR A 287 -22.31 10.67 7.53
CA THR A 287 -22.09 10.47 6.10
C THR A 287 -20.88 9.58 5.82
N VAL A 288 -19.73 9.83 6.47
CA VAL A 288 -18.48 9.11 6.12
C VAL A 288 -18.58 7.63 6.42
N PRO A 289 -18.96 7.16 7.62
CA PRO A 289 -19.10 5.72 7.88
C PRO A 289 -20.17 5.06 7.00
N LEU A 290 -21.30 5.75 6.73
CA LEU A 290 -22.34 5.25 5.82
C LEU A 290 -21.79 4.99 4.42
N VAL A 291 -21.09 5.96 3.83
CA VAL A 291 -20.49 5.81 2.49
C VAL A 291 -19.43 4.71 2.50
N LEU A 292 -18.53 4.68 3.48
CA LEU A 292 -17.50 3.66 3.58
C LEU A 292 -18.09 2.25 3.71
N TYR A 293 -19.18 2.09 4.48
CA TYR A 293 -19.85 0.81 4.64
C TYR A 293 -20.57 0.39 3.36
N ALA A 294 -21.32 1.31 2.72
CA ALA A 294 -22.00 1.04 1.46
C ALA A 294 -21.02 0.65 0.33
N MET A 295 -19.87 1.31 0.27
CA MET A 295 -18.85 1.03 -0.76
C MET A 295 -18.20 -0.36 -0.65
N ARG A 296 -18.39 -1.08 0.44
CA ARG A 296 -17.93 -2.49 0.58
C ARG A 296 -18.77 -3.47 -0.24
N GLN A 297 -19.99 -3.09 -0.63
CA GLN A 297 -20.86 -3.90 -1.49
C GLN A 297 -20.41 -3.90 -2.97
N ARG A 298 -19.40 -3.11 -3.32
CA ARG A 298 -18.94 -3.01 -4.71
C ARG A 298 -18.26 -4.28 -5.17
N VAL A 299 -18.64 -4.73 -6.35
CA VAL A 299 -18.02 -5.85 -7.08
C VAL A 299 -17.11 -5.36 -8.24
N SER A 300 -17.15 -4.05 -8.57
CA SER A 300 -16.34 -3.45 -9.63
C SER A 300 -14.92 -3.18 -9.16
N ASP A 301 -13.92 -3.55 -9.96
CA ASP A 301 -12.50 -3.29 -9.73
C ASP A 301 -12.09 -1.84 -10.08
N GLY A 302 -12.99 -1.04 -10.67
CA GLY A 302 -12.76 0.38 -10.94
C GLY A 302 -12.69 1.22 -9.65
N GLY A 303 -12.13 2.45 -9.72
CA GLY A 303 -12.08 3.37 -8.55
C GLY A 303 -13.48 3.74 -8.01
N PRO A 304 -13.56 4.28 -6.80
CA PRO A 304 -12.46 4.59 -5.91
C PRO A 304 -11.86 3.36 -5.23
N HIS A 305 -10.54 3.35 -5.07
CA HIS A 305 -9.82 2.29 -4.36
C HIS A 305 -9.69 2.65 -2.90
N ALA A 306 -10.05 1.73 -2.00
CA ALA A 306 -9.85 1.93 -0.57
C ALA A 306 -8.36 1.86 -0.22
N VAL A 307 -7.94 2.55 0.84
CA VAL A 307 -6.60 2.40 1.41
C VAL A 307 -6.58 1.10 2.20
N ASP A 308 -5.97 0.05 1.65
CA ASP A 308 -5.89 -1.33 2.19
C ASP A 308 -4.54 -1.65 2.85
N PHE A 309 -3.67 -0.64 2.99
CA PHE A 309 -2.33 -0.73 3.59
C PHE A 309 -2.20 0.27 4.75
N THR A 310 -1.06 0.23 5.46
CA THR A 310 -0.78 1.20 6.54
C THR A 310 -0.81 2.63 5.98
N PRO A 311 -1.80 3.47 6.38
CA PRO A 311 -1.98 4.77 5.76
C PRO A 311 -0.88 5.75 6.18
N GLY A 312 -0.32 6.44 5.18
CA GLY A 312 0.50 7.63 5.31
C GLY A 312 -0.29 8.91 5.02
N THR A 313 0.38 9.95 4.55
CA THR A 313 -0.32 11.12 3.99
C THR A 313 -1.01 10.74 2.67
N PRO A 314 -2.07 11.47 2.25
CA PRO A 314 -2.74 11.23 0.97
C PRO A 314 -1.78 11.15 -0.23
N GLU A 315 -0.76 11.99 -0.27
CA GLU A 315 0.28 11.98 -1.30
C GLU A 315 1.14 10.71 -1.26
N GLN A 316 1.48 10.24 -0.05
CA GLN A 316 2.23 8.99 0.13
C GLN A 316 1.38 7.78 -0.29
N ASN A 317 0.11 7.75 0.13
CA ASN A 317 -0.83 6.70 -0.22
C ASN A 317 -1.03 6.60 -1.74
N LEU A 318 -1.18 7.74 -2.41
CA LEU A 318 -1.30 7.82 -3.86
C LEU A 318 -0.02 7.31 -4.56
N ALA A 319 1.14 7.78 -4.12
CA ALA A 319 2.43 7.36 -4.69
C ALA A 319 2.69 5.86 -4.48
N TYR A 320 2.36 5.33 -3.29
CA TYR A 320 2.49 3.91 -2.99
C TYR A 320 1.54 3.05 -3.84
N PHE A 321 0.28 3.46 -3.95
CA PHE A 321 -0.72 2.76 -4.76
C PHE A 321 -0.29 2.66 -6.23
N HIS A 322 0.12 3.78 -6.85
CA HIS A 322 0.59 3.78 -8.23
C HIS A 322 1.87 2.97 -8.40
N SER A 323 2.85 3.16 -7.52
CA SER A 323 4.11 2.40 -7.56
C SER A 323 3.86 0.89 -7.50
N ARG A 324 2.98 0.44 -6.59
CA ARG A 324 2.63 -0.97 -6.45
C ARG A 324 1.95 -1.51 -7.70
N ARG A 325 0.95 -0.79 -8.21
CA ARG A 325 0.19 -1.22 -9.38
C ARG A 325 1.03 -1.23 -10.67
N GLU A 326 1.86 -0.21 -10.87
CA GLU A 326 2.72 -0.08 -12.05
C GLU A 326 3.91 -1.04 -12.04
N ARG A 327 4.38 -1.48 -10.87
CA ARG A 327 5.55 -2.35 -10.72
C ARG A 327 5.19 -3.83 -10.63
N PHE A 328 4.04 -4.16 -10.01
CA PHE A 328 3.68 -5.53 -9.66
C PHE A 328 2.35 -5.98 -10.29
N GLY A 329 1.75 -5.15 -11.15
CA GLY A 329 0.50 -5.48 -11.82
C GLY A 329 -0.75 -5.23 -10.97
N ALA A 330 -1.91 -5.46 -11.60
CA ALA A 330 -3.23 -5.21 -11.02
C ALA A 330 -3.88 -6.46 -10.42
N VAL A 331 -3.18 -7.59 -10.42
CA VAL A 331 -3.78 -8.88 -10.12
C VAL A 331 -4.19 -9.01 -8.65
N ARG A 332 -5.32 -9.63 -8.42
CA ARG A 332 -6.02 -9.93 -7.16
C ARG A 332 -5.18 -10.67 -6.11
N GLY A 333 -3.91 -10.26 -5.92
CA GLY A 333 -2.98 -10.78 -4.93
C GLY A 333 -2.25 -12.08 -5.32
N VAL A 334 -2.50 -12.64 -6.51
CA VAL A 334 -1.83 -13.85 -7.02
C VAL A 334 -0.88 -13.48 -8.16
N ARG A 335 0.40 -13.80 -8.00
CA ARG A 335 1.42 -13.62 -9.04
C ARG A 335 1.58 -14.96 -9.79
N LEU A 336 1.29 -14.96 -11.08
CA LEU A 336 1.39 -16.15 -11.92
C LEU A 336 2.74 -16.19 -12.63
N ALA A 337 3.49 -17.26 -12.49
CA ALA A 337 4.62 -17.58 -13.36
C ALA A 337 4.12 -18.27 -14.63
N ALA A 338 4.93 -18.34 -15.68
CA ALA A 338 4.64 -19.19 -16.83
C ALA A 338 4.54 -20.67 -16.36
N PRO A 339 3.55 -21.44 -16.84
CA PRO A 339 3.31 -22.83 -16.37
C PRO A 339 4.27 -23.85 -17.02
N PHE A 340 5.44 -23.43 -17.42
CA PHE A 340 6.43 -24.26 -18.11
C PHE A 340 7.87 -23.81 -17.82
N ARG A 341 8.84 -24.62 -18.24
CA ARG A 341 10.27 -24.30 -18.26
C ARG A 341 10.77 -24.17 -19.68
N GLY A 342 11.90 -23.49 -19.89
CA GLY A 342 12.44 -23.24 -21.22
C GLY A 342 11.67 -22.16 -21.98
N ARG A 343 11.89 -22.07 -23.28
CA ARG A 343 11.30 -21.07 -24.18
C ARG A 343 10.07 -21.61 -24.85
N TRP A 344 8.93 -20.91 -24.71
CA TRP A 344 7.67 -21.22 -25.38
C TRP A 344 7.16 -19.98 -26.09
N THR A 345 6.46 -20.20 -27.19
CA THR A 345 5.83 -19.15 -28.00
C THR A 345 4.35 -19.10 -27.68
N CYS A 346 3.81 -17.90 -27.45
CA CYS A 346 2.39 -17.69 -27.38
C CYS A 346 1.80 -17.77 -28.80
N THR A 347 0.98 -18.79 -29.06
CA THR A 347 0.36 -19.00 -30.38
C THR A 347 -1.02 -18.41 -30.47
N GLN A 348 -1.73 -18.29 -29.33
CA GLN A 348 -2.97 -17.53 -29.20
C GLN A 348 -2.97 -16.75 -27.87
N GLY A 349 -3.14 -15.43 -27.97
CA GLY A 349 -3.21 -14.52 -26.82
C GLY A 349 -4.64 -14.22 -26.39
N VAL A 350 -4.76 -13.25 -25.49
CA VAL A 350 -6.05 -12.69 -25.04
C VAL A 350 -6.83 -12.12 -26.22
N SER A 351 -8.13 -12.45 -26.32
CA SER A 351 -9.00 -12.09 -27.43
C SER A 351 -8.45 -12.52 -28.80
N GLY A 352 -7.85 -13.71 -28.86
CA GLY A 352 -7.07 -14.19 -30.02
C GLY A 352 -7.87 -14.59 -31.28
N GLY A 353 -9.19 -14.50 -31.26
CA GLY A 353 -10.04 -14.57 -32.44
C GLY A 353 -10.28 -15.98 -33.01
N VAL A 354 -9.83 -17.06 -32.34
CA VAL A 354 -10.09 -18.45 -32.74
C VAL A 354 -10.94 -19.18 -31.72
N THR A 355 -10.39 -19.39 -30.51
CA THR A 355 -11.09 -20.03 -29.38
C THR A 355 -11.21 -19.09 -28.18
N HIS A 356 -10.30 -18.10 -28.07
CA HIS A 356 -10.28 -17.13 -26.99
C HIS A 356 -11.24 -15.94 -27.29
N GLU A 357 -12.55 -16.24 -27.20
CA GLU A 357 -13.62 -15.25 -27.42
C GLU A 357 -14.69 -15.31 -26.33
N GLY A 358 -15.51 -14.28 -26.24
CA GLY A 358 -16.63 -14.21 -25.31
C GLY A 358 -16.20 -14.40 -23.85
N VAL A 359 -16.75 -15.44 -23.20
CA VAL A 359 -16.45 -15.75 -21.78
C VAL A 359 -15.07 -16.38 -21.58
N TRP A 360 -14.38 -16.82 -22.63
CA TRP A 360 -13.06 -17.44 -22.59
C TRP A 360 -11.96 -16.56 -23.23
N ARG A 361 -12.23 -15.28 -23.44
CA ARG A 361 -11.33 -14.35 -24.13
C ARG A 361 -9.98 -14.12 -23.44
N ASP A 362 -9.91 -14.27 -22.12
CA ASP A 362 -8.71 -13.99 -21.32
C ASP A 362 -7.89 -15.28 -21.08
N ALA A 363 -7.65 -16.06 -22.14
CA ALA A 363 -6.84 -17.28 -22.14
C ALA A 363 -5.59 -17.14 -23.00
N LEU A 364 -4.63 -18.05 -22.82
CA LEU A 364 -3.33 -18.08 -23.51
C LEU A 364 -3.02 -19.50 -23.95
N ASP A 365 -2.59 -19.68 -25.24
CA ASP A 365 -2.06 -20.92 -25.77
C ASP A 365 -0.59 -20.81 -26.08
N PHE A 366 0.16 -21.87 -25.78
CA PHE A 366 1.61 -21.89 -25.91
C PHE A 366 2.08 -23.16 -26.63
N GLU A 367 3.07 -22.99 -27.52
CA GLU A 367 3.78 -24.08 -28.21
C GLU A 367 5.29 -23.85 -28.13
N VAL A 368 6.08 -24.89 -28.36
CA VAL A 368 7.52 -24.79 -28.56
C VAL A 368 7.80 -24.77 -30.05
N LEU A 369 8.35 -23.66 -30.54
CA LEU A 369 8.71 -23.49 -31.94
C LEU A 369 10.24 -23.56 -32.12
N ASP A 370 10.67 -24.12 -33.25
CA ASP A 370 12.08 -24.09 -33.68
C ASP A 370 12.49 -22.72 -34.25
N ALA A 371 13.71 -22.60 -34.73
CA ALA A 371 14.25 -21.37 -35.29
C ALA A 371 13.53 -20.92 -36.57
N ASP A 372 12.89 -21.83 -37.28
CA ASP A 372 12.14 -21.58 -38.50
C ASP A 372 10.65 -21.32 -38.23
N GLY A 373 10.25 -21.33 -36.93
CA GLY A 373 8.88 -21.11 -36.49
C GLY A 373 7.97 -22.33 -36.68
N ARG A 374 8.52 -23.55 -36.72
CA ARG A 374 7.77 -24.79 -36.80
C ARG A 374 7.59 -25.40 -35.42
N ALA A 375 6.38 -25.94 -35.16
CA ALA A 375 6.07 -26.60 -33.90
C ALA A 375 6.52 -28.07 -33.84
N PHE A 376 6.93 -28.65 -34.98
CA PHE A 376 7.23 -30.05 -35.16
C PHE A 376 8.48 -30.29 -35.99
N SER A 377 9.11 -31.44 -35.80
CA SER A 377 10.17 -31.97 -36.64
C SER A 377 9.59 -33.06 -37.57
N GLY A 378 10.23 -33.32 -38.71
CA GLY A 378 9.72 -34.32 -39.67
C GLY A 378 8.46 -33.86 -40.45
N GLU A 379 7.49 -34.76 -40.57
CA GLU A 379 6.24 -34.52 -41.34
C GLU A 379 5.12 -33.91 -40.50
N GLY A 380 5.24 -33.91 -39.18
CA GLY A 380 4.23 -33.42 -38.26
C GLY A 380 2.95 -34.23 -38.18
N THR A 381 3.03 -35.51 -38.55
CA THR A 381 1.89 -36.43 -38.56
C THR A 381 1.73 -37.25 -37.30
N SER A 382 2.78 -37.31 -36.47
CA SER A 382 2.77 -37.95 -35.18
C SER A 382 2.81 -36.91 -34.06
N LEU A 383 2.21 -37.20 -32.89
CA LEU A 383 2.31 -36.36 -31.71
C LEU A 383 3.76 -36.20 -31.23
N ASP A 384 4.55 -37.27 -31.36
CA ASP A 384 5.97 -37.24 -30.97
C ASP A 384 6.84 -36.34 -31.88
N ASP A 385 6.34 -35.91 -33.02
CA ASP A 385 7.01 -34.92 -33.86
C ASP A 385 7.00 -33.51 -33.25
N TYR A 386 6.01 -33.24 -32.39
CA TYR A 386 5.78 -31.90 -31.80
C TYR A 386 6.69 -31.63 -30.59
N ALA A 387 7.41 -30.53 -30.64
CA ALA A 387 8.42 -30.19 -29.65
C ALA A 387 7.86 -29.97 -28.22
N CYS A 388 6.60 -29.56 -28.09
CA CYS A 388 5.97 -29.35 -26.79
C CYS A 388 5.29 -30.62 -26.23
N TYR A 389 5.08 -31.67 -27.05
CA TYR A 389 4.38 -32.88 -26.61
C TYR A 389 5.15 -33.57 -25.48
N ARG A 390 4.44 -33.87 -24.40
CA ARG A 390 4.98 -34.47 -23.15
C ARG A 390 6.00 -33.64 -22.39
N LEU A 391 6.15 -32.34 -22.70
CA LEU A 391 6.92 -31.47 -21.82
C LEU A 391 6.17 -31.23 -20.52
N PRO A 392 6.91 -31.05 -19.40
CA PRO A 392 6.30 -30.80 -18.10
C PRO A 392 5.52 -29.47 -18.04
N VAL A 393 4.27 -29.56 -17.60
CA VAL A 393 3.42 -28.42 -17.25
C VAL A 393 3.46 -28.22 -15.76
N THR A 394 3.71 -26.98 -15.32
CA THR A 394 3.97 -26.67 -13.91
C THR A 394 2.93 -25.73 -13.32
N ALA A 395 2.77 -25.75 -11.98
CA ALA A 395 1.90 -24.86 -11.27
C ALA A 395 2.34 -23.39 -11.45
N PRO A 396 1.46 -22.51 -11.97
CA PRO A 396 1.80 -21.11 -12.21
C PRO A 396 1.86 -20.28 -10.91
N ALA A 397 1.18 -20.73 -9.85
CA ALA A 397 1.23 -20.12 -8.54
C ALA A 397 1.05 -21.19 -7.45
N ALA A 398 1.41 -20.87 -6.21
CA ALA A 398 1.12 -21.73 -5.07
C ALA A 398 -0.40 -21.83 -4.84
N GLY A 399 -0.87 -23.00 -4.40
CA GLY A 399 -2.29 -23.21 -4.18
C GLY A 399 -2.63 -24.63 -3.78
N VAL A 400 -3.90 -24.97 -3.94
CA VAL A 400 -4.44 -26.32 -3.70
C VAL A 400 -5.13 -26.81 -4.96
N VAL A 401 -4.85 -28.02 -5.38
CA VAL A 401 -5.47 -28.63 -6.57
C VAL A 401 -6.97 -28.80 -6.32
N ALA A 402 -7.78 -28.13 -7.12
CA ALA A 402 -9.24 -28.14 -6.97
C ALA A 402 -9.93 -29.19 -7.85
N ARG A 403 -9.33 -29.50 -9.03
CA ARG A 403 -9.90 -30.45 -9.99
C ARG A 403 -8.79 -31.12 -10.81
N VAL A 404 -8.96 -32.41 -11.11
CA VAL A 404 -8.10 -33.17 -12.03
C VAL A 404 -8.99 -34.01 -12.94
N ILE A 405 -8.77 -33.90 -14.25
CA ILE A 405 -9.27 -34.84 -15.29
C ILE A 405 -8.03 -35.35 -16.02
N ASP A 406 -7.87 -36.70 -16.11
CA ASP A 406 -6.63 -37.31 -16.60
C ASP A 406 -6.87 -38.61 -17.40
N HIS A 407 -8.06 -38.77 -17.97
CA HIS A 407 -8.47 -40.02 -18.66
C HIS A 407 -8.87 -39.82 -20.12
N VAL A 408 -8.92 -38.59 -20.60
CA VAL A 408 -9.29 -38.29 -22.00
C VAL A 408 -8.09 -38.60 -22.89
N ALA A 409 -8.30 -39.43 -23.91
CA ALA A 409 -7.26 -39.82 -24.87
C ALA A 409 -6.78 -38.60 -25.68
N ASP A 410 -5.51 -38.59 -26.07
CA ASP A 410 -5.00 -37.62 -27.05
C ASP A 410 -5.65 -37.85 -28.44
N ASN A 411 -5.97 -36.78 -29.14
CA ASN A 411 -6.46 -36.88 -30.51
C ASN A 411 -5.30 -37.22 -31.48
N PRO A 412 -5.59 -37.89 -32.62
CA PRO A 412 -4.68 -37.86 -33.74
C PRO A 412 -4.41 -36.40 -34.22
N VAL A 413 -3.24 -36.16 -34.80
CA VAL A 413 -2.92 -34.82 -35.33
C VAL A 413 -3.95 -34.41 -36.38
N GLY A 414 -4.49 -33.18 -36.24
CA GLY A 414 -5.51 -32.60 -37.08
C GLY A 414 -6.95 -32.89 -36.66
N GLU A 415 -7.19 -33.75 -35.69
CA GLU A 415 -8.51 -34.07 -35.14
C GLU A 415 -8.77 -33.34 -33.81
N VAL A 416 -10.04 -33.19 -33.46
CA VAL A 416 -10.46 -32.57 -32.19
C VAL A 416 -11.60 -33.34 -31.54
N ASN A 417 -11.61 -33.43 -30.22
CA ASN A 417 -12.71 -33.96 -29.44
C ASN A 417 -13.50 -32.78 -28.83
N LEU A 418 -14.76 -32.61 -29.31
CA LEU A 418 -15.65 -31.54 -28.86
C LEU A 418 -16.54 -31.99 -27.68
N ASP A 419 -16.68 -33.28 -27.45
CA ASP A 419 -17.47 -33.82 -26.34
C ASP A 419 -16.73 -33.56 -25.01
N ASP A 420 -15.40 -33.76 -25.00
CA ASP A 420 -14.53 -33.43 -23.87
C ASP A 420 -13.71 -32.19 -24.20
N ASN A 421 -14.35 -31.08 -24.51
CA ASN A 421 -13.75 -29.85 -25.10
C ASN A 421 -12.42 -29.40 -24.45
N TRP A 422 -12.25 -29.56 -23.13
CA TRP A 422 -11.04 -29.19 -22.39
C TRP A 422 -9.98 -30.28 -22.30
N GLY A 423 -10.36 -31.52 -22.66
CA GLY A 423 -9.51 -32.69 -22.51
C GLY A 423 -9.09 -32.91 -21.06
N ASN A 424 -7.85 -33.35 -20.86
CA ASN A 424 -7.29 -33.49 -19.50
C ASN A 424 -6.89 -32.13 -18.95
N VAL A 425 -7.25 -31.89 -17.69
CA VAL A 425 -7.06 -30.59 -17.02
C VAL A 425 -6.58 -30.73 -15.60
N VAL A 426 -5.85 -29.72 -15.13
CA VAL A 426 -5.63 -29.48 -13.70
C VAL A 426 -6.07 -28.05 -13.39
N VAL A 427 -6.99 -27.93 -12.41
CA VAL A 427 -7.44 -26.63 -11.88
C VAL A 427 -6.85 -26.46 -10.49
N VAL A 428 -6.18 -25.34 -10.25
CA VAL A 428 -5.56 -25.00 -8.97
C VAL A 428 -6.23 -23.78 -8.35
N TYR A 429 -6.71 -23.90 -7.12
CA TYR A 429 -7.20 -22.80 -6.30
C TYR A 429 -6.04 -22.00 -5.71
N HIS A 430 -6.02 -20.68 -5.88
CA HIS A 430 -4.97 -19.80 -5.35
C HIS A 430 -5.49 -18.87 -4.25
N SER A 431 -6.67 -18.30 -4.44
CA SER A 431 -7.34 -17.41 -3.49
C SER A 431 -8.84 -17.32 -3.83
N PRO A 432 -9.68 -16.71 -2.97
CA PRO A 432 -11.11 -16.59 -3.25
C PRO A 432 -11.39 -15.95 -4.63
N GLY A 433 -12.06 -16.73 -5.51
CA GLY A 433 -12.39 -16.33 -6.88
C GLY A 433 -11.20 -16.26 -7.85
N VAL A 434 -10.07 -16.94 -7.54
CA VAL A 434 -8.91 -17.03 -8.42
C VAL A 434 -8.43 -18.47 -8.53
N TYR A 435 -8.66 -19.07 -9.69
CA TYR A 435 -8.22 -20.42 -10.06
C TYR A 435 -7.45 -20.36 -11.36
N SER A 436 -6.34 -21.10 -11.48
CA SER A 436 -5.73 -21.37 -12.78
C SER A 436 -6.23 -22.71 -13.32
N CYS A 437 -6.47 -22.78 -14.62
CA CYS A 437 -6.77 -24.01 -15.35
C CYS A 437 -5.71 -24.18 -16.43
N VAL A 438 -5.02 -25.33 -16.43
CA VAL A 438 -4.17 -25.81 -17.51
C VAL A 438 -4.89 -26.97 -18.18
N ALA A 439 -4.95 -26.95 -19.53
CA ALA A 439 -5.75 -27.90 -20.30
C ALA A 439 -4.97 -28.53 -21.46
N HIS A 440 -5.62 -29.49 -22.15
CA HIS A 440 -5.08 -30.30 -23.24
C HIS A 440 -3.89 -31.16 -22.83
N LEU A 441 -3.89 -31.62 -21.56
CA LEU A 441 -2.81 -32.43 -21.00
C LEU A 441 -2.81 -33.86 -21.52
N ALA A 442 -1.67 -34.53 -21.49
CA ALA A 442 -1.52 -35.92 -21.93
C ALA A 442 -2.24 -36.88 -20.95
N PRO A 443 -2.90 -37.95 -21.45
CA PRO A 443 -3.62 -38.91 -20.61
C PRO A 443 -2.71 -39.64 -19.65
N GLY A 444 -3.18 -39.84 -18.40
CA GLY A 444 -2.44 -40.54 -17.36
C GLY A 444 -1.18 -39.87 -16.90
N SER A 445 -1.00 -38.56 -17.19
CA SER A 445 0.20 -37.83 -16.89
C SER A 445 0.14 -36.98 -15.62
N ALA A 446 -1.04 -36.86 -15.00
CA ALA A 446 -1.20 -36.05 -13.78
C ALA A 446 -0.27 -36.56 -12.66
N ARG A 447 0.43 -35.62 -12.03
CA ARG A 447 1.36 -35.88 -10.91
C ARG A 447 0.77 -35.44 -9.57
N VAL A 448 -0.42 -34.87 -9.59
CA VAL A 448 -1.13 -34.31 -8.45
C VAL A 448 -2.57 -34.86 -8.40
N ARG A 449 -3.17 -34.78 -7.22
CA ARG A 449 -4.56 -35.17 -6.95
C ARG A 449 -5.34 -33.99 -6.39
N GLU A 450 -6.64 -34.04 -6.50
CA GLU A 450 -7.53 -33.07 -5.83
C GLU A 450 -7.23 -33.01 -4.33
N GLY A 451 -7.06 -31.80 -3.80
CA GLY A 451 -6.68 -31.53 -2.41
C GLY A 451 -5.16 -31.39 -2.17
N ASP A 452 -4.30 -31.77 -3.11
CA ASP A 452 -2.86 -31.64 -2.92
C ASP A 452 -2.43 -30.14 -2.90
N PRO A 453 -1.59 -29.73 -1.94
CA PRO A 453 -0.94 -28.43 -2.00
C PRO A 453 0.17 -28.43 -3.05
N VAL A 454 0.27 -27.35 -3.81
CA VAL A 454 1.32 -27.16 -4.82
C VAL A 454 2.05 -25.84 -4.61
N ALA A 455 3.36 -25.85 -4.83
CA ALA A 455 4.19 -24.67 -4.91
C ALA A 455 4.37 -24.21 -6.36
N VAL A 456 4.79 -22.96 -6.56
CA VAL A 456 5.13 -22.46 -7.90
C VAL A 456 6.21 -23.34 -8.55
N GLY A 457 5.92 -23.86 -9.73
CA GLY A 457 6.86 -24.68 -10.50
C GLY A 457 6.83 -26.17 -10.23
N ASP A 458 5.97 -26.65 -9.32
CA ASP A 458 5.69 -28.08 -9.14
C ASP A 458 5.06 -28.63 -10.43
N VAL A 459 5.49 -29.82 -10.84
CA VAL A 459 4.96 -30.46 -12.05
C VAL A 459 3.54 -30.95 -11.78
N LEU A 460 2.58 -30.43 -12.57
CA LEU A 460 1.18 -30.82 -12.51
C LEU A 460 0.89 -32.05 -13.40
N ALA A 461 1.34 -31.98 -14.66
CA ALA A 461 1.13 -33.00 -15.67
C ALA A 461 2.09 -32.79 -16.85
N LEU A 462 1.85 -33.47 -17.98
CA LEU A 462 2.59 -33.28 -19.23
C LEU A 462 1.68 -32.67 -20.29
N CYS A 463 2.22 -31.84 -21.18
CA CYS A 463 1.52 -31.28 -22.33
C CYS A 463 1.08 -32.41 -23.26
N GLY A 464 -0.17 -32.35 -23.76
CA GLY A 464 -0.77 -33.38 -24.60
C GLY A 464 -1.51 -32.78 -25.80
N ASN A 465 -2.49 -33.54 -26.33
CA ASN A 465 -3.36 -33.16 -27.44
C ASN A 465 -4.82 -33.58 -27.20
N SER A 466 -5.25 -33.63 -25.95
CA SER A 466 -6.61 -34.08 -25.61
C SER A 466 -7.63 -32.93 -25.71
N GLY A 467 -8.89 -33.29 -26.00
CA GLY A 467 -9.98 -32.33 -26.09
C GLY A 467 -10.02 -31.54 -27.41
N ARG A 468 -10.39 -30.25 -27.37
CA ARG A 468 -10.44 -29.40 -28.59
C ARG A 468 -9.03 -28.90 -28.95
N SER A 469 -8.15 -29.83 -29.23
CA SER A 469 -6.76 -29.61 -29.60
C SER A 469 -6.45 -30.36 -30.87
N ALA A 470 -6.20 -29.69 -31.99
CA ALA A 470 -5.85 -30.29 -33.28
C ALA A 470 -4.35 -30.64 -33.35
N THR A 471 -3.51 -29.92 -32.61
CA THR A 471 -2.07 -30.13 -32.50
C THR A 471 -1.66 -29.90 -31.04
N PRO A 472 -0.60 -30.59 -30.55
CA PRO A 472 -0.11 -30.41 -29.18
C PRO A 472 0.18 -28.96 -28.84
N HIS A 473 -0.45 -28.44 -27.80
CA HIS A 473 -0.22 -27.13 -27.22
C HIS A 473 -0.64 -27.10 -25.76
N LEU A 474 -0.22 -26.09 -25.03
CA LEU A 474 -0.61 -25.86 -23.63
C LEU A 474 -1.60 -24.70 -23.57
N HIS A 475 -2.81 -24.96 -23.07
CA HIS A 475 -3.78 -23.91 -22.75
C HIS A 475 -3.67 -23.49 -21.29
N LEU A 476 -3.68 -22.20 -21.03
CA LEU A 476 -3.70 -21.59 -19.69
C LEU A 476 -4.78 -20.52 -19.60
N GLN A 477 -5.64 -20.63 -18.57
CA GLN A 477 -6.56 -19.54 -18.22
C GLN A 477 -6.65 -19.32 -16.72
N LEU A 478 -7.06 -18.10 -16.33
CA LEU A 478 -7.58 -17.83 -14.99
C LEU A 478 -9.10 -17.80 -15.03
N GLN A 479 -9.73 -18.33 -13.98
CA GLN A 479 -11.19 -18.40 -13.84
C GLN A 479 -11.65 -18.18 -12.41
N ALA A 480 -12.94 -17.84 -12.23
CA ALA A 480 -13.46 -17.45 -10.92
C ALA A 480 -13.96 -18.61 -10.05
N SER A 481 -14.12 -19.82 -10.61
CA SER A 481 -14.60 -21.04 -9.91
C SER A 481 -13.74 -22.25 -10.25
N ALA A 482 -13.96 -23.36 -9.54
CA ALA A 482 -13.30 -24.64 -9.80
C ALA A 482 -13.88 -25.40 -11.01
N ASP A 483 -14.98 -24.93 -11.60
CA ASP A 483 -15.64 -25.62 -12.69
C ASP A 483 -14.78 -25.57 -13.95
N VAL A 484 -14.57 -26.71 -14.59
CA VAL A 484 -13.76 -26.80 -15.81
C VAL A 484 -14.41 -25.97 -16.93
N GLY A 485 -13.62 -25.07 -17.52
CA GLY A 485 -14.12 -24.17 -18.56
C GLY A 485 -14.99 -23.03 -18.07
N ALA A 486 -14.94 -22.68 -16.79
CA ALA A 486 -15.59 -21.48 -16.27
C ALA A 486 -15.13 -20.21 -17.00
N ALA A 487 -15.95 -19.17 -16.92
CA ALA A 487 -15.61 -17.87 -17.53
C ALA A 487 -14.25 -17.34 -17.05
N THR A 488 -13.45 -16.87 -17.99
CA THR A 488 -12.11 -16.34 -17.70
C THR A 488 -12.17 -15.00 -16.98
N ILE A 489 -11.13 -14.76 -16.19
CA ILE A 489 -10.82 -13.46 -15.62
C ILE A 489 -9.48 -12.98 -16.19
N PRO A 490 -9.23 -11.65 -16.24
CA PRO A 490 -7.99 -11.13 -16.83
C PRO A 490 -6.74 -11.81 -16.29
N ILE A 491 -5.86 -12.21 -17.20
CA ILE A 491 -4.61 -12.93 -16.91
C ILE A 491 -3.40 -12.05 -17.16
N GLU A 492 -2.41 -12.14 -16.26
CA GLU A 492 -1.12 -11.47 -16.37
C GLU A 492 -0.05 -12.39 -15.78
N LEU A 493 1.01 -12.66 -16.55
CA LEU A 493 2.15 -13.47 -16.09
C LEU A 493 3.22 -12.58 -15.48
N HIS A 494 3.90 -13.06 -14.44
CA HIS A 494 4.88 -12.29 -13.69
C HIS A 494 6.27 -12.90 -13.82
N ASP A 495 7.29 -12.03 -13.74
CA ASP A 495 8.70 -12.38 -13.83
C ASP A 495 9.04 -13.16 -15.13
N ILE A 496 8.53 -12.64 -16.23
CA ILE A 496 8.65 -13.24 -17.56
C ILE A 496 9.82 -12.60 -18.33
N VAL A 497 10.67 -13.42 -18.87
CA VAL A 497 11.70 -13.00 -19.83
C VAL A 497 11.13 -13.19 -21.25
N GLU A 498 10.92 -12.08 -21.92
CA GLU A 498 10.65 -12.03 -23.35
C GLU A 498 11.96 -12.19 -24.12
N VAL A 499 11.97 -13.10 -25.08
CA VAL A 499 13.13 -13.41 -25.93
C VAL A 499 12.86 -12.86 -27.33
N SER A 500 13.66 -11.91 -27.77
CA SER A 500 13.51 -11.29 -29.08
C SER A 500 14.85 -11.17 -29.83
N ALA A 501 14.81 -10.83 -31.11
CA ALA A 501 16.03 -10.56 -31.90
C ALA A 501 16.86 -9.40 -31.33
N SER A 502 16.24 -8.47 -30.57
CA SER A 502 16.91 -7.35 -29.90
C SER A 502 17.54 -7.70 -28.56
N GLY A 503 17.40 -8.95 -28.11
CA GLY A 503 17.88 -9.47 -26.83
C GLY A 503 16.75 -9.88 -25.89
N GLU A 504 17.12 -10.22 -24.67
CA GLU A 504 16.21 -10.68 -23.62
C GLU A 504 15.79 -9.53 -22.70
N ARG A 505 14.48 -9.45 -22.41
CA ARG A 505 13.91 -8.43 -21.54
C ARG A 505 13.04 -9.07 -20.48
N LEU A 506 13.31 -8.75 -19.22
CA LEU A 506 12.46 -9.15 -18.11
C LEU A 506 11.31 -8.16 -17.92
N HIS A 507 10.11 -8.68 -17.84
CA HIS A 507 8.89 -7.99 -17.47
C HIS A 507 8.45 -8.39 -16.07
N ALA A 508 8.10 -7.41 -15.26
CA ALA A 508 7.53 -7.65 -13.92
C ALA A 508 6.14 -8.26 -14.00
N ALA A 509 5.37 -7.80 -15.00
CA ALA A 509 4.04 -8.25 -15.34
C ALA A 509 3.91 -8.18 -16.87
N PHE A 510 3.36 -9.21 -17.50
CA PHE A 510 3.31 -9.36 -18.93
C PHE A 510 2.08 -10.14 -19.39
N VAL A 511 1.38 -9.64 -20.38
CA VAL A 511 0.31 -10.36 -21.07
C VAL A 511 0.85 -10.74 -22.45
N PRO A 512 1.20 -12.01 -22.67
CA PRO A 512 1.73 -12.45 -23.96
C PRO A 512 0.73 -12.26 -25.09
N THR A 513 1.23 -11.84 -26.25
CA THR A 513 0.50 -11.77 -27.51
C THR A 513 1.03 -12.82 -28.47
N ARG A 514 0.25 -13.09 -29.54
CA ARG A 514 0.66 -14.07 -30.55
C ARG A 514 2.02 -13.72 -31.14
N GLY A 515 2.94 -14.69 -31.10
CA GLY A 515 4.30 -14.58 -31.60
C GLY A 515 5.35 -14.23 -30.52
N ASP A 516 4.93 -13.84 -29.33
CA ASP A 516 5.86 -13.58 -28.22
C ASP A 516 6.52 -14.88 -27.74
N VAL A 517 7.84 -14.90 -27.74
CA VAL A 517 8.63 -16.00 -27.16
C VAL A 517 8.98 -15.64 -25.74
N ILE A 518 8.55 -16.47 -24.80
CA ILE A 518 8.73 -16.22 -23.37
C ILE A 518 9.37 -17.39 -22.65
N ARG A 519 10.02 -17.08 -21.53
CA ARG A 519 10.53 -18.06 -20.56
C ARG A 519 10.43 -17.52 -19.14
N ARG A 520 10.57 -18.38 -18.18
CA ARG A 520 10.76 -17.98 -16.77
C ARG A 520 12.17 -17.44 -16.54
N VAL A 521 12.37 -16.77 -15.41
CA VAL A 521 13.69 -16.45 -14.87
C VAL A 521 14.42 -17.77 -14.55
N GLU A 522 15.61 -17.93 -15.10
CA GLU A 522 16.51 -19.04 -14.81
C GLU A 522 17.52 -18.58 -13.75
N ALA A 523 17.31 -19.01 -12.51
CA ALA A 523 18.07 -18.55 -11.37
C ALA A 523 19.58 -18.90 -11.50
N ASP A 524 20.44 -17.89 -11.35
CA ASP A 524 21.88 -18.00 -11.18
C ASP A 524 22.20 -17.87 -9.68
N ASP A 525 22.60 -18.97 -9.05
CA ASP A 525 22.88 -19.03 -7.62
C ASP A 525 24.00 -18.08 -7.18
N ASP A 526 25.01 -17.83 -8.05
CA ASP A 526 26.09 -16.89 -7.75
C ASP A 526 25.54 -15.46 -7.71
N ARG A 527 24.69 -15.10 -8.68
CA ARG A 527 24.04 -13.79 -8.72
C ARG A 527 23.08 -13.61 -7.54
N ALA A 528 22.30 -14.64 -7.20
CA ALA A 528 21.41 -14.63 -6.05
C ALA A 528 22.19 -14.44 -4.74
N ARG A 529 23.35 -15.08 -4.59
CA ARG A 529 24.23 -14.91 -3.41
C ARG A 529 24.78 -13.49 -3.28
N LEU A 530 25.13 -12.81 -4.38
CA LEU A 530 25.62 -11.42 -4.37
C LEU A 530 24.56 -10.43 -3.87
N LEU A 531 23.27 -10.73 -4.10
CA LEU A 531 22.13 -9.88 -3.73
C LEU A 531 21.59 -10.20 -2.33
N ARG A 532 22.06 -11.25 -1.68
CA ARG A 532 21.55 -11.69 -0.39
C ARG A 532 22.06 -10.78 0.73
N LEU A 533 21.15 -10.32 1.56
CA LEU A 533 21.44 -9.63 2.82
C LEU A 533 21.15 -10.59 3.97
N GLY A 534 22.16 -10.94 4.75
CA GLY A 534 22.02 -11.84 5.90
C GLY A 534 21.27 -11.18 7.05
N TYR A 535 20.46 -11.95 7.79
CA TYR A 535 19.80 -11.46 9.00
C TYR A 535 20.84 -10.99 10.03
N GLY A 536 20.67 -9.78 10.58
CA GLY A 536 21.60 -9.17 11.51
C GLY A 536 22.88 -8.61 10.86
N GLU A 537 23.04 -8.76 9.56
CA GLU A 537 24.19 -8.20 8.84
C GLU A 537 24.12 -6.68 8.84
N SER A 538 25.20 -6.04 9.31
CA SER A 538 25.32 -4.57 9.32
C SER A 538 26.35 -4.10 8.32
N ARG A 539 26.11 -2.93 7.72
CA ARG A 539 26.98 -2.26 6.75
C ARG A 539 27.14 -0.79 7.08
N HIS A 540 28.36 -0.33 7.02
CA HIS A 540 28.66 1.10 7.04
C HIS A 540 28.50 1.68 5.64
N ALA A 541 27.56 2.64 5.49
CA ALA A 541 27.37 3.42 4.28
C ALA A 541 27.94 4.82 4.49
N ARG A 542 28.93 5.22 3.68
CA ARG A 542 29.50 6.58 3.64
C ARG A 542 29.12 7.26 2.35
N TYR A 543 28.57 8.46 2.44
CA TYR A 543 28.12 9.22 1.26
C TYR A 543 28.18 10.72 1.50
N THR A 544 28.10 11.49 0.40
CA THR A 544 28.12 12.95 0.46
C THR A 544 26.74 13.50 0.11
N ASP A 545 26.13 14.26 1.02
CA ASP A 545 24.92 15.03 0.78
C ASP A 545 25.32 16.50 0.53
N GLY A 546 25.41 16.85 -0.75
CA GLY A 546 25.91 18.16 -1.17
C GLY A 546 27.39 18.36 -0.85
N ARG A 547 27.71 19.12 0.23
CA ARG A 547 29.09 19.37 0.71
C ARG A 547 29.41 18.65 2.02
N ARG A 548 28.42 17.97 2.62
CA ARG A 548 28.60 17.29 3.93
C ARG A 548 28.79 15.81 3.71
N GLU A 549 29.82 15.25 4.29
CA GLU A 549 29.99 13.82 4.42
C GLU A 549 29.03 13.30 5.47
N ARG A 550 28.34 12.22 5.17
CA ARG A 550 27.43 11.50 6.07
C ARG A 550 27.82 10.04 6.14
N SER A 551 27.53 9.43 7.26
CA SER A 551 27.66 7.99 7.45
C SER A 551 26.39 7.43 8.11
N GLU A 552 26.03 6.23 7.70
CA GLU A 552 24.92 5.47 8.27
C GLU A 552 25.37 4.04 8.53
N GLU A 553 24.85 3.44 9.58
CA GLU A 553 24.90 2.00 9.77
C GLU A 553 23.57 1.41 9.33
N LEU A 554 23.63 0.48 8.38
CA LEU A 554 22.49 -0.19 7.78
C LEU A 554 22.43 -1.64 8.25
N THR A 555 21.37 -2.02 8.96
CA THR A 555 21.20 -3.36 9.52
C THR A 555 20.06 -4.09 8.83
N ALA A 556 20.35 -5.29 8.30
CA ALA A 556 19.36 -6.17 7.69
C ALA A 556 18.60 -6.95 8.77
N GLY A 557 17.28 -7.04 8.64
CA GLY A 557 16.44 -7.72 9.60
C GLY A 557 15.12 -8.20 9.00
N ILE A 558 14.29 -8.75 9.85
CA ILE A 558 12.92 -9.14 9.55
C ILE A 558 12.00 -8.42 10.53
N ASP A 559 10.94 -7.80 10.02
CA ASP A 559 9.94 -7.18 10.89
C ASP A 559 8.96 -8.23 11.45
N LEU A 560 8.08 -7.81 12.34
CA LEU A 560 7.12 -8.71 12.98
C LEU A 560 6.05 -9.28 12.03
N LEU A 561 5.96 -8.77 10.81
CA LEU A 561 5.10 -9.32 9.76
C LEU A 561 5.86 -10.29 8.84
N GLY A 562 7.12 -10.63 9.18
CA GLY A 562 7.96 -11.49 8.36
C GLY A 562 8.55 -10.81 7.13
N ARG A 563 8.48 -9.47 7.01
CA ARG A 563 9.01 -8.74 5.86
C ARG A 563 10.50 -8.44 6.07
N CYS A 564 11.31 -8.67 5.04
CA CYS A 564 12.72 -8.30 5.06
C CYS A 564 12.87 -6.77 5.05
N VAL A 565 13.71 -6.26 5.94
CA VAL A 565 13.97 -4.82 6.09
C VAL A 565 15.47 -4.56 6.17
N LEU A 566 15.89 -3.42 5.60
CA LEU A 566 17.20 -2.81 5.83
C LEU A 566 16.96 -1.48 6.52
N ARG A 567 17.43 -1.35 7.76
CA ARG A 567 17.20 -0.16 8.62
C ARG A 567 18.46 0.66 8.70
N SER A 568 18.30 1.98 8.73
CA SER A 568 19.36 2.89 9.11
C SER A 568 19.29 3.11 10.63
N GLU A 569 20.35 2.73 11.36
CA GLU A 569 20.44 2.96 12.81
C GLU A 569 20.66 4.43 13.16
N SER A 570 21.09 5.22 12.17
CA SER A 570 21.38 6.66 12.34
C SER A 570 20.21 7.56 12.01
N THR A 571 19.20 7.04 11.30
CA THR A 571 18.00 7.76 10.84
C THR A 571 16.77 6.88 11.02
N ASP A 572 15.57 7.46 10.85
CA ASP A 572 14.32 6.68 10.89
C ASP A 572 14.03 5.95 9.56
N ALA A 573 15.01 5.86 8.66
CA ALA A 573 14.79 5.29 7.34
C ALA A 573 14.78 3.76 7.38
N VAL A 574 13.80 3.18 6.69
CA VAL A 574 13.63 1.73 6.54
C VAL A 574 13.33 1.41 5.08
N LEU A 575 14.11 0.50 4.50
CA LEU A 575 13.88 -0.06 3.18
C LEU A 575 13.27 -1.44 3.34
N TYR A 576 12.13 -1.67 2.68
CA TYR A 576 11.45 -2.96 2.60
C TYR A 576 11.84 -3.65 1.31
N TYR A 577 12.28 -4.91 1.40
CA TYR A 577 12.69 -5.68 0.23
C TYR A 577 12.22 -7.13 0.31
N GLU A 578 12.27 -7.78 -0.83
CA GLU A 578 12.03 -9.22 -0.99
C GLU A 578 13.18 -9.84 -1.76
N HIS A 579 13.58 -11.03 -1.37
CA HIS A 579 14.56 -11.86 -2.07
C HIS A 579 13.92 -13.21 -2.38
N THR A 580 13.73 -13.49 -3.68
CA THR A 580 13.15 -14.73 -4.19
C THR A 580 14.11 -15.42 -5.15
N ALA A 581 13.76 -16.59 -5.65
CA ALA A 581 14.51 -17.25 -6.72
C ALA A 581 14.57 -16.39 -8.01
N ALA A 582 13.55 -15.54 -8.25
CA ALA A 582 13.54 -14.64 -9.40
C ALA A 582 14.46 -13.42 -9.24
N GLY A 583 14.84 -13.04 -8.02
CA GLY A 583 15.77 -11.93 -7.77
C GLY A 583 15.48 -11.15 -6.50
N PHE A 584 16.12 -9.99 -6.41
CA PHE A 584 15.99 -9.00 -5.35
C PHE A 584 15.07 -7.86 -5.79
N THR A 585 14.12 -7.47 -4.95
CA THR A 585 13.18 -6.39 -5.25
C THR A 585 12.99 -5.48 -4.04
N VAL A 586 13.19 -4.18 -4.22
CA VAL A 586 12.85 -3.17 -3.22
C VAL A 586 11.38 -2.79 -3.38
N HIS A 587 10.58 -2.99 -2.34
CA HIS A 587 9.17 -2.62 -2.33
C HIS A 587 8.98 -1.12 -2.06
N ASP A 588 9.58 -0.63 -0.97
CA ASP A 588 9.47 0.78 -0.59
C ASP A 588 10.63 1.22 0.32
N VAL A 589 10.78 2.54 0.46
CA VAL A 589 11.66 3.18 1.44
C VAL A 589 10.85 4.25 2.16
N VAL A 590 10.78 4.16 3.47
CA VAL A 590 10.09 5.13 4.34
C VAL A 590 11.09 5.79 5.29
N GLY A 591 10.72 6.94 5.87
CA GLY A 591 11.54 7.68 6.83
C GLY A 591 12.37 8.80 6.19
N ASP A 592 13.55 9.08 6.73
CA ASP A 592 14.38 10.25 6.35
C ASP A 592 14.75 10.23 4.87
N ALA A 593 14.32 11.26 4.14
CA ALA A 593 14.59 11.43 2.71
C ALA A 593 16.09 11.66 2.38
N GLY A 594 16.90 11.97 3.35
CA GLY A 594 18.35 12.14 3.22
C GLY A 594 19.15 10.84 3.38
N SER A 595 18.49 9.72 3.75
CA SER A 595 19.15 8.42 3.92
C SER A 595 19.64 7.83 2.60
N SER A 596 20.78 7.14 2.66
CA SER A 596 21.36 6.38 1.55
C SER A 596 20.44 5.28 1.03
N LEU A 597 19.47 4.81 1.81
CA LEU A 597 18.48 3.82 1.40
C LEU A 597 17.63 4.26 0.19
N HIS A 598 17.37 5.58 0.04
CA HIS A 598 16.71 6.09 -1.16
C HIS A 598 17.58 5.97 -2.42
N LEU A 599 18.90 6.12 -2.29
CA LEU A 599 19.85 5.91 -3.39
C LEU A 599 19.95 4.42 -3.76
N LEU A 600 19.90 3.54 -2.74
CA LEU A 600 19.86 2.09 -2.94
C LEU A 600 18.60 1.70 -3.73
N ARG A 601 17.43 2.23 -3.39
CA ARG A 601 16.19 2.02 -4.16
C ARG A 601 16.34 2.42 -5.63
N VAL A 602 17.04 3.52 -5.92
CA VAL A 602 17.25 4.00 -7.30
C VAL A 602 18.18 3.08 -8.06
N ALA A 603 19.24 2.58 -7.43
CA ALA A 603 20.27 1.78 -8.09
C ALA A 603 19.91 0.29 -8.19
N LEU A 604 19.18 -0.25 -7.22
CA LEU A 604 18.83 -1.66 -7.09
C LEU A 604 17.30 -1.86 -6.87
N SER A 605 16.46 -1.06 -7.53
CA SER A 605 15.01 -1.13 -7.39
C SER A 605 14.47 -2.55 -7.58
N ARG A 606 14.97 -3.22 -8.61
CA ARG A 606 14.77 -4.65 -8.89
C ARG A 606 16.01 -5.17 -9.59
N VAL A 607 16.49 -6.34 -9.19
CA VAL A 607 17.63 -7.02 -9.82
C VAL A 607 17.29 -8.49 -9.97
N PRO A 608 17.08 -8.99 -11.20
CA PRO A 608 16.82 -10.40 -11.44
C PRO A 608 18.06 -11.25 -11.16
N SER A 609 17.85 -12.46 -10.62
CA SER A 609 18.90 -13.47 -10.47
C SER A 609 19.09 -14.35 -11.71
N ASP A 610 18.68 -13.86 -12.88
CA ASP A 610 18.74 -14.60 -14.14
C ASP A 610 20.16 -14.77 -14.68
N ALA A 611 20.45 -15.94 -15.25
CA ALA A 611 21.76 -16.28 -15.79
C ALA A 611 22.14 -15.53 -17.06
N ALA A 612 21.16 -14.95 -17.79
CA ALA A 612 21.41 -14.28 -19.07
C ALA A 612 22.42 -13.10 -18.94
N PRO A 613 23.46 -13.07 -19.78
CA PRO A 613 24.52 -12.06 -19.67
C PRO A 613 24.09 -10.66 -20.09
N SER A 614 23.05 -10.55 -20.92
CA SER A 614 22.59 -9.29 -21.53
C SER A 614 21.14 -8.93 -21.17
N LEU A 615 20.62 -9.50 -20.07
CA LEU A 615 19.26 -9.24 -19.64
C LEU A 615 19.03 -7.76 -19.35
N ARG A 616 17.98 -7.21 -19.92
CA ARG A 616 17.49 -5.86 -19.64
C ARG A 616 16.14 -5.94 -18.95
N TRP A 617 15.88 -5.00 -18.06
CA TRP A 617 14.57 -4.89 -17.43
C TRP A 617 14.20 -3.44 -17.18
N THR A 618 12.94 -3.19 -17.07
CA THR A 618 12.38 -1.87 -16.73
C THR A 618 11.72 -1.95 -15.36
N ASP A 619 11.97 -0.96 -14.51
CA ASP A 619 11.23 -0.77 -13.27
C ASP A 619 10.78 0.69 -13.16
N ARG A 620 9.84 0.98 -12.26
CA ARG A 620 9.24 2.30 -12.11
C ARG A 620 9.50 2.86 -10.73
N LEU A 621 10.07 4.06 -10.68
CA LEU A 621 10.32 4.80 -9.45
C LEU A 621 9.27 5.90 -9.28
N PRO A 622 8.85 6.26 -8.05
CA PRO A 622 8.00 7.42 -7.84
C PRO A 622 8.63 8.68 -8.45
N LEU A 623 7.86 9.43 -9.23
CA LEU A 623 8.37 10.62 -9.95
C LEU A 623 8.70 11.79 -9.03
N ARG A 624 7.90 11.97 -7.96
CA ARG A 624 7.95 13.14 -7.06
C ARG A 624 9.34 13.49 -6.53
N PRO A 625 10.19 12.54 -6.05
CA PRO A 625 11.53 12.85 -5.54
C PRO A 625 12.45 13.50 -6.57
N PHE A 626 12.24 13.24 -7.86
CA PHE A 626 13.04 13.74 -8.96
C PHE A 626 12.59 15.10 -9.49
N LEU A 627 11.46 15.64 -8.98
CA LEU A 627 10.97 16.96 -9.36
C LEU A 627 11.68 18.06 -8.56
N PRO A 628 11.86 19.27 -9.15
CA PRO A 628 12.31 20.45 -8.41
C PRO A 628 11.38 20.74 -7.23
N VAL A 629 11.93 21.23 -6.12
CA VAL A 629 11.18 21.44 -4.86
C VAL A 629 9.93 22.32 -5.08
N TRP A 630 10.05 23.40 -5.84
CA TRP A 630 8.93 24.30 -6.14
C TRP A 630 7.80 23.65 -6.94
N LEU A 631 8.12 22.63 -7.77
CA LEU A 631 7.12 21.91 -8.58
C LEU A 631 6.40 20.80 -7.80
N ARG A 632 7.00 20.32 -6.71
CA ARG A 632 6.43 19.21 -5.92
C ARG A 632 5.06 19.53 -5.36
N ALA A 633 4.87 20.76 -4.86
CA ALA A 633 3.58 21.18 -4.29
C ALA A 633 2.46 21.20 -5.34
N LEU A 634 2.75 21.71 -6.54
CA LEU A 634 1.79 21.68 -7.64
C LEU A 634 1.54 20.25 -8.12
N TYR A 635 2.60 19.47 -8.24
CA TYR A 635 2.49 18.05 -8.62
C TYR A 635 1.60 17.25 -7.65
N ASP A 636 1.75 17.46 -6.34
CA ASP A 636 0.95 16.80 -5.31
C ASP A 636 -0.56 17.02 -5.53
N VAL A 637 -0.97 18.25 -5.93
CA VAL A 637 -2.38 18.58 -6.18
C VAL A 637 -2.90 18.03 -7.50
N VAL A 638 -2.07 17.99 -8.56
CA VAL A 638 -2.53 17.56 -9.89
C VAL A 638 -2.33 16.08 -10.16
N SER A 639 -1.47 15.39 -9.41
CA SER A 639 -1.17 13.97 -9.61
C SER A 639 -2.40 13.06 -9.48
N PRO A 640 -3.38 13.31 -8.61
CA PRO A 640 -4.60 12.52 -8.55
C PRO A 640 -5.47 12.61 -9.82
N LEU A 641 -5.29 13.66 -10.62
CA LEU A 641 -6.06 13.91 -11.86
C LEU A 641 -5.41 13.27 -13.10
N GLY A 642 -4.44 12.35 -12.91
CA GLY A 642 -3.83 11.59 -13.99
C GLY A 642 -2.48 12.13 -14.47
N ALA A 643 -1.81 12.99 -13.70
CA ALA A 643 -0.42 13.33 -14.00
C ALA A 643 0.48 12.08 -13.84
N PRO A 644 1.57 11.95 -14.63
CA PRO A 644 2.46 10.81 -14.53
C PRO A 644 2.97 10.61 -13.11
N SER A 645 2.75 9.41 -12.55
CA SER A 645 3.06 9.06 -11.15
C SER A 645 4.49 8.53 -10.98
N SER A 646 5.07 7.99 -12.06
CA SER A 646 6.35 7.30 -12.03
C SER A 646 7.34 7.78 -13.10
N LEU A 647 8.59 7.46 -12.85
CA LEU A 647 9.73 7.56 -13.76
C LEU A 647 10.15 6.15 -14.12
N ALA A 648 10.05 5.76 -15.39
CA ALA A 648 10.56 4.49 -15.86
C ALA A 648 12.09 4.53 -15.92
N MET A 649 12.68 3.45 -15.44
CA MET A 649 14.12 3.21 -15.43
C MET A 649 14.39 1.91 -16.18
N THR A 650 15.29 1.95 -17.15
CA THR A 650 15.81 0.74 -17.80
C THR A 650 17.12 0.36 -17.15
N TYR A 651 17.21 -0.89 -16.72
CA TYR A 651 18.39 -1.46 -16.07
C TYR A 651 19.00 -2.54 -16.95
N SER A 652 20.30 -2.77 -16.75
CA SER A 652 21.05 -3.90 -17.26
C SER A 652 22.06 -4.37 -16.21
N ALA A 653 22.40 -5.64 -16.24
CA ALA A 653 23.45 -6.19 -15.39
C ALA A 653 24.52 -6.82 -16.26
N ARG A 654 25.80 -6.60 -15.90
CA ARG A 654 26.93 -7.24 -16.54
C ARG A 654 27.94 -7.72 -15.51
N ARG A 655 28.63 -8.82 -15.80
CA ARG A 655 29.76 -9.28 -14.97
C ARG A 655 31.03 -8.48 -15.34
N GLU A 656 31.73 -7.99 -14.33
CA GLU A 656 33.08 -7.44 -14.44
C GLU A 656 34.02 -8.28 -13.57
N GLY A 657 34.66 -9.30 -14.18
CA GLY A 657 35.38 -10.33 -13.44
C GLY A 657 34.43 -11.10 -12.52
N ALA A 658 34.74 -11.16 -11.23
CA ALA A 658 33.89 -11.79 -10.22
C ALA A 658 32.73 -10.87 -9.71
N SER A 659 32.79 -9.57 -10.01
CA SER A 659 31.79 -8.59 -9.56
C SER A 659 30.61 -8.50 -10.53
N LEU A 660 29.44 -8.10 -10.01
CA LEU A 660 28.25 -7.73 -10.78
C LEU A 660 28.12 -6.21 -10.78
N LEU A 661 28.03 -5.62 -11.97
CA LEU A 661 27.68 -4.22 -12.15
C LEU A 661 26.23 -4.12 -12.67
N VAL A 662 25.38 -3.41 -11.92
CA VAL A 662 24.01 -3.08 -12.31
C VAL A 662 23.96 -1.62 -12.70
N GLU A 663 23.55 -1.30 -13.92
CA GLU A 663 23.44 0.06 -14.43
C GLU A 663 21.98 0.40 -14.73
N GLY A 664 21.55 1.61 -14.37
CA GLY A 664 20.19 2.09 -14.59
C GLY A 664 20.17 3.45 -15.28
N ARG A 665 19.18 3.65 -16.18
CA ARG A 665 18.96 4.93 -16.87
C ARG A 665 17.47 5.24 -16.95
N SER A 666 17.08 6.49 -16.70
CA SER A 666 15.70 6.92 -16.89
C SER A 666 15.38 7.11 -18.38
N ASP A 667 14.14 6.81 -18.74
CA ASP A 667 13.55 7.10 -20.06
C ASP A 667 13.36 8.60 -20.29
N ARG A 668 13.08 9.37 -19.23
CA ARG A 668 13.03 10.84 -19.31
C ARG A 668 14.39 11.45 -19.39
N SER A 669 14.55 12.39 -20.33
CA SER A 669 15.77 13.13 -20.57
C SER A 669 15.54 14.66 -20.48
N SER A 670 16.61 15.40 -20.22
CA SER A 670 16.64 16.87 -20.34
C SER A 670 16.61 17.30 -21.81
N ARG A 671 16.43 18.61 -22.08
CA ARG A 671 16.44 19.20 -23.43
C ARG A 671 17.71 18.88 -24.25
N GLY A 672 18.80 18.47 -23.61
CA GLY A 672 20.02 18.02 -24.28
C GLY A 672 20.17 16.51 -24.41
N GLY A 673 19.09 15.72 -24.31
CA GLY A 673 19.10 14.25 -24.45
C GLY A 673 19.72 13.48 -23.28
N ARG A 674 20.16 14.18 -22.20
CA ARG A 674 20.76 13.54 -21.02
C ARG A 674 19.66 12.97 -20.12
N PRO A 675 19.74 11.68 -19.70
CA PRO A 675 18.75 11.10 -18.80
C PRO A 675 18.68 11.86 -17.48
N TRP A 676 17.48 11.93 -16.89
CA TRP A 676 17.30 12.59 -15.58
C TRP A 676 18.00 11.85 -14.46
N VAL A 677 18.00 10.52 -14.54
CA VAL A 677 18.60 9.63 -13.54
C VAL A 677 19.49 8.64 -14.23
N VAL A 678 20.70 8.48 -13.71
CA VAL A 678 21.64 7.40 -14.07
C VAL A 678 22.12 6.80 -12.76
N SER A 679 22.15 5.50 -12.68
CA SER A 679 22.64 4.77 -11.51
C SER A 679 23.59 3.66 -11.90
N ALA A 680 24.50 3.33 -10.99
CA ALA A 680 25.36 2.17 -11.07
C ALA A 680 25.53 1.58 -9.66
N ALA A 681 25.41 0.27 -9.52
CA ALA A 681 25.66 -0.46 -8.28
C ALA A 681 26.68 -1.56 -8.55
N ARG A 682 27.69 -1.67 -7.69
CA ARG A 682 28.71 -2.74 -7.76
C ARG A 682 28.53 -3.70 -6.60
N LEU A 683 28.43 -4.98 -6.94
CA LEU A 683 28.35 -6.08 -5.97
C LEU A 683 29.56 -6.99 -6.18
N ALA A 684 30.20 -7.44 -5.09
CA ALA A 684 31.39 -8.28 -5.12
C ALA A 684 31.21 -9.57 -4.29
N PRO A 685 31.81 -10.70 -4.70
CA PRO A 685 31.72 -11.93 -3.94
C PRO A 685 32.25 -11.77 -2.51
N GLY A 686 31.55 -12.41 -1.55
CA GLY A 686 31.90 -12.36 -0.13
C GLY A 686 31.62 -11.04 0.57
N VAL A 687 31.41 -9.96 -0.19
CA VAL A 687 31.11 -8.61 0.35
C VAL A 687 29.65 -8.20 0.06
N GLY A 688 29.05 -8.69 -1.04
CA GLY A 688 27.76 -8.21 -1.52
C GLY A 688 27.85 -6.79 -2.10
N LEU A 689 26.95 -5.89 -1.72
CA LEU A 689 26.92 -4.51 -2.21
C LEU A 689 28.12 -3.70 -1.68
N VAL A 690 28.94 -3.19 -2.61
CA VAL A 690 30.18 -2.42 -2.33
C VAL A 690 30.01 -0.93 -2.53
N SER A 691 29.35 -0.52 -3.62
CA SER A 691 29.17 0.91 -3.91
C SER A 691 27.95 1.18 -4.77
N LEU A 692 27.40 2.37 -4.59
CA LEU A 692 26.35 2.96 -5.42
C LEU A 692 26.84 4.29 -5.99
N ASP A 693 26.52 4.55 -7.25
CA ASP A 693 26.71 5.85 -7.90
C ASP A 693 25.37 6.27 -8.51
N VAL A 694 24.79 7.33 -8.02
CA VAL A 694 23.51 7.82 -8.50
C VAL A 694 23.65 9.27 -8.92
N ARG A 695 23.24 9.56 -10.15
CA ARG A 695 23.24 10.91 -10.69
C ARG A 695 21.81 11.33 -11.02
N VAL A 696 21.34 12.36 -10.35
CA VAL A 696 20.01 12.94 -10.56
C VAL A 696 20.18 14.37 -11.12
N ARG A 697 19.70 14.59 -12.35
CA ARG A 697 19.79 15.91 -13.04
C ARG A 697 21.18 16.55 -12.98
N GLY A 698 22.23 15.72 -13.14
CA GLY A 698 23.62 16.14 -13.13
C GLY A 698 24.30 16.17 -11.76
N ARG A 699 23.55 16.15 -10.66
CA ARG A 699 24.12 16.00 -9.31
C ARG A 699 24.47 14.54 -9.06
N ARG A 700 25.70 14.26 -8.72
CA ARG A 700 26.24 12.93 -8.44
C ARG A 700 26.27 12.70 -6.93
N GLN A 701 25.80 11.56 -6.50
CA GLN A 701 25.95 11.05 -5.13
C GLN A 701 26.53 9.64 -5.20
N ARG A 702 27.60 9.42 -4.45
CA ARG A 702 28.24 8.12 -4.32
C ARG A 702 28.09 7.65 -2.89
N VAL A 703 27.78 6.38 -2.74
CA VAL A 703 27.73 5.67 -1.47
C VAL A 703 28.75 4.55 -1.53
N ASP A 704 29.68 4.53 -0.61
CA ASP A 704 30.61 3.42 -0.42
C ASP A 704 30.16 2.61 0.80
N LEU A 705 29.99 1.29 0.62
CA LEU A 705 29.51 0.38 1.65
C LEU A 705 30.62 -0.59 2.05
N SER A 706 30.78 -0.78 3.35
CA SER A 706 31.70 -1.76 3.93
C SER A 706 30.98 -2.61 4.97
N PRO A 707 31.30 -3.91 5.09
CA PRO A 707 30.77 -4.72 6.18
C PRO A 707 31.18 -4.13 7.53
N VAL A 708 30.29 -4.15 8.50
CA VAL A 708 30.64 -3.93 9.90
C VAL A 708 31.15 -5.27 10.43
N ALA A 709 32.37 -5.31 10.97
CA ALA A 709 32.85 -6.52 11.63
C ALA A 709 31.88 -6.86 12.79
N PRO A 710 31.44 -8.12 12.92
CA PRO A 710 30.66 -8.49 14.09
C PRO A 710 31.46 -8.11 15.35
N PRO A 711 30.80 -7.61 16.42
CA PRO A 711 31.49 -7.38 17.67
C PRO A 711 32.23 -8.66 18.04
N LEU A 712 33.52 -8.54 18.38
CA LEU A 712 34.32 -9.66 18.87
C LEU A 712 33.56 -10.24 20.06
N ASP A 713 33.07 -11.46 19.90
CA ASP A 713 32.25 -12.15 20.86
C ASP A 713 33.13 -12.43 22.10
N ASP A 714 32.98 -11.61 23.15
CA ASP A 714 33.51 -11.92 24.47
C ASP A 714 32.71 -13.09 25.05
N GLY A 715 32.95 -14.27 24.48
CA GLY A 715 32.74 -15.54 25.19
C GLY A 715 31.31 -16.04 25.42
N ALA A 716 30.29 -15.52 24.76
CA ALA A 716 28.95 -16.09 24.83
C ALA A 716 28.75 -17.16 23.73
N ARG A 717 29.15 -18.38 24.00
CA ARG A 717 28.74 -19.56 23.22
C ARG A 717 27.22 -19.71 23.32
N ILE A 718 26.51 -19.40 22.26
CA ILE A 718 25.15 -19.90 22.06
C ILE A 718 25.29 -21.39 21.76
N THR A 719 25.09 -22.22 22.78
CA THR A 719 24.98 -23.67 22.62
C THR A 719 23.66 -23.93 21.91
N MET A 720 23.73 -24.29 20.64
CA MET A 720 22.57 -24.89 19.96
C MET A 720 22.21 -26.16 20.69
N LEU A 721 20.99 -26.22 21.23
CA LEU A 721 20.42 -27.45 21.74
C LEU A 721 20.29 -28.44 20.57
N PRO A 722 20.71 -29.69 20.70
CA PRO A 722 20.52 -30.69 19.67
C PRO A 722 19.01 -30.95 19.48
N THR A 723 18.57 -30.89 18.26
CA THR A 723 17.24 -31.37 17.89
C THR A 723 17.24 -32.90 18.02
N GLU A 724 16.76 -33.40 19.15
CA GLU A 724 16.37 -34.81 19.26
C GLU A 724 15.18 -35.08 18.35
N GLY A 725 15.34 -36.09 17.50
CA GLY A 725 14.29 -36.58 16.65
C GLY A 725 13.13 -37.16 17.49
N GLY A 726 11.96 -36.68 17.21
CA GLY A 726 10.71 -37.16 17.76
C GLY A 726 9.64 -37.19 16.67
N THR A 727 9.49 -38.33 16.05
CA THR A 727 8.27 -38.71 15.32
C THR A 727 7.06 -38.60 16.25
N ALA A 728 6.11 -37.77 15.92
CA ALA A 728 4.77 -37.86 16.50
C ALA A 728 3.72 -37.72 15.38
N HIS A 729 3.04 -38.83 15.15
CA HIS A 729 1.73 -38.91 14.55
C HIS A 729 0.74 -38.05 15.35
N VAL A 730 0.01 -37.16 14.73
CA VAL A 730 -1.46 -37.06 14.61
C VAL A 730 -1.75 -35.93 13.62
#